data_e4998d42fca9e960fd7b12daec8454b7
#
_entry.id   e4998d42fca9e960fd7b12daec8454b7
#
_cell.length_a   1.000
_cell.length_b   1.000
_cell.length_c   1.000
_cell.angle_alpha   90.00
_cell.angle_beta   90.00
_cell.angle_gamma   90.00
#
_symmetry.space_group_name_H-M   'P 1'
#
loop_
_entity.id
_entity.type
_entity.pdbx_description
1 polymer ?
#
loop_
_entity_poly.entity_id
_entity_poly.type
_entity_poly.pdbx_seq_one_letter_code
_entity_poly.pdbx_strand_id
1 'polypeptide(L)'
;MNDRKFSLKAEHVLRCAQAAAGELGHGYVGCEHLLLAMLREEDDAACRALNVSGVYEPAVRERMIEKLGRGTAERSTVQGLTPHARCAVELAVGEALRAGSGEIEAGHLLLGILRDSGNMAVRLLRSLGVDTKKLYSDTLRAMSLSPRKLPLPEVRASRAEAKNGKTLLEFSRDLTAMAREGRLDPVIGREKEIARALRILTRRTKNNPVLIGEPGVGKTAIAEGLAEKIAAGDVPEELIDKRILLLDLSGMVAGTKYRGEFEERIRAVLDEVRRDGNVIVFIDEVHTIVGAGSAEGAVDAANILKPALGRGEIRVIGATTLEEYRKFIEKDAALERRFQSVQIGEPDEGKALQILQGLRPKYEAYHGLSIEDEALRTAVTLSKRYLPDRFLPDKAIDLIDEAAASVKLSARSASPELKALEEKASAAARDKETAIRAQDYEKAARLRDAEESFRAQASAERKKQAREAEKTAVRVTAEDIAAVVSNWTGIPVTRLNESESARLLTLEETLHARVVGQEDAVRAVARAIRRGRVGVKDPKRPVGSFLFLGPTGVGKTELSKALAEAVFGSEDAMIRIDMSEYMEKHAVSRLIGSPPGYVGYDEGGQLTEKVRRKPYSVVLFDEIEKAHEDVWNILLQILEDGVVTDAQGHKVDFRNTAVIMTSNIGAKSITAAGTPLGFVPEEQKSADAQFAAVKAAVIAELRRTFRPEFLNRVDETIVFRRLSREDCAEIARRLLAQTVSRAAALGVTLEADEGCAVSLAERGYDVSYGARPLRRLIRGEVEDALATCLLDGTLASGDTAVLAAENGTLCVRRREKAAAAALGDVGAQKA
;
A
#
# COMPACT_ATOMS: atom_id res chain seq x y z
N MET A 1 -21.98 1.88 12.50
CA MET A 1 -22.65 1.15 13.60
C MET A 1 -24.09 0.94 13.21
N ASN A 2 -24.51 -0.32 12.99
CA ASN A 2 -25.87 -0.63 12.56
C ASN A 2 -26.87 -0.29 13.67
N ASP A 3 -27.89 0.50 13.35
CA ASP A 3 -29.00 0.94 14.21
C ASP A 3 -29.96 -0.20 14.59
N ARG A 4 -29.47 -1.34 15.05
CA ARG A 4 -30.35 -2.35 15.63
C ARG A 4 -30.55 -2.07 17.11
N LYS A 5 -31.83 -1.92 17.49
CA LYS A 5 -32.24 -1.66 18.87
C LYS A 5 -32.21 -2.95 19.67
N PHE A 6 -31.85 -2.85 20.92
CA PHE A 6 -32.06 -3.95 21.87
C PHE A 6 -33.56 -4.14 22.11
N SER A 7 -33.98 -5.36 22.29
CA SER A 7 -35.34 -5.65 22.76
C SER A 7 -35.52 -5.13 24.20
N LEU A 8 -36.74 -4.85 24.58
CA LEU A 8 -37.04 -4.39 25.96
C LEU A 8 -36.49 -5.31 27.04
N LYS A 9 -36.50 -6.62 26.78
CA LYS A 9 -35.93 -7.63 27.68
C LYS A 9 -34.40 -7.56 27.75
N ALA A 10 -33.74 -7.39 26.62
CA ALA A 10 -32.28 -7.27 26.60
C ALA A 10 -31.80 -5.97 27.28
N GLU A 11 -32.52 -4.86 27.10
CA GLU A 11 -32.25 -3.62 27.85
C GLU A 11 -32.46 -3.78 29.34
N HIS A 12 -33.51 -4.56 29.75
CA HIS A 12 -33.75 -4.87 31.15
C HIS A 12 -32.61 -5.70 31.74
N VAL A 13 -32.13 -6.72 31.00
CA VAL A 13 -30.95 -7.52 31.40
C VAL A 13 -29.71 -6.66 31.63
N LEU A 14 -29.45 -5.71 30.75
CA LEU A 14 -28.31 -4.79 30.87
C LEU A 14 -28.40 -3.90 32.11
N ARG A 15 -29.62 -3.43 32.45
CA ARG A 15 -29.87 -2.63 33.66
C ARG A 15 -29.77 -3.49 34.90
N CYS A 16 -30.33 -4.70 34.89
CA CYS A 16 -30.21 -5.66 36.01
C CYS A 16 -28.76 -6.09 36.26
N ALA A 17 -27.95 -6.22 35.23
CA ALA A 17 -26.52 -6.52 35.36
C ALA A 17 -25.76 -5.38 36.06
N GLN A 18 -26.14 -4.13 35.78
CA GLN A 18 -25.56 -2.97 36.45
C GLN A 18 -25.96 -2.94 37.95
N ALA A 19 -27.23 -3.27 38.26
CA ALA A 19 -27.69 -3.39 39.61
C ALA A 19 -26.98 -4.53 40.35
N ALA A 20 -26.81 -5.70 39.71
CA ALA A 20 -26.11 -6.84 40.28
C ALA A 20 -24.62 -6.55 40.57
N ALA A 21 -23.95 -5.80 39.72
CA ALA A 21 -22.59 -5.34 39.98
C ALA A 21 -22.53 -4.43 41.21
N GLY A 22 -23.47 -3.49 41.34
CA GLY A 22 -23.57 -2.63 42.53
C GLY A 22 -23.91 -3.40 43.84
N GLU A 23 -24.77 -4.45 43.77
CA GLU A 23 -25.10 -5.31 44.91
C GLU A 23 -23.88 -6.10 45.43
N LEU A 24 -22.97 -6.47 44.50
CA LEU A 24 -21.74 -7.21 44.83
C LEU A 24 -20.57 -6.28 45.11
N GLY A 25 -20.74 -4.94 44.98
CA GLY A 25 -19.70 -3.96 45.25
C GLY A 25 -18.62 -3.91 44.16
N HIS A 26 -18.93 -4.33 42.94
CA HIS A 26 -18.01 -4.31 41.83
C HIS A 26 -18.12 -2.98 41.05
N GLY A 27 -16.98 -2.36 40.70
CA GLY A 27 -16.93 -1.05 39.98
C GLY A 27 -17.29 -1.11 38.52
N TYR A 28 -17.35 -2.28 37.89
CA TYR A 28 -17.64 -2.48 36.45
C TYR A 28 -18.57 -3.69 36.26
N VAL A 29 -19.36 -3.63 35.16
CA VAL A 29 -20.22 -4.75 34.77
C VAL A 29 -19.42 -5.72 33.89
N GLY A 30 -19.20 -6.94 34.35
CA GLY A 30 -18.60 -8.03 33.60
C GLY A 30 -19.63 -8.99 33.01
N CYS A 31 -19.17 -9.97 32.21
CA CYS A 31 -20.02 -11.00 31.60
C CYS A 31 -20.74 -11.87 32.68
N GLU A 32 -20.16 -12.04 33.86
CA GLU A 32 -20.71 -12.73 35.00
C GLU A 32 -21.95 -12.01 35.57
N HIS A 33 -21.95 -10.67 35.53
CA HIS A 33 -23.12 -9.88 35.96
C HIS A 33 -24.25 -9.96 34.93
N LEU A 34 -23.90 -10.02 33.62
CA LEU A 34 -24.86 -10.25 32.56
C LEU A 34 -25.50 -11.63 32.68
N LEU A 35 -24.70 -12.66 33.00
CA LEU A 35 -25.19 -14.02 33.22
C LEU A 35 -26.16 -14.08 34.42
N LEU A 36 -25.83 -13.40 35.50
CA LEU A 36 -26.67 -13.32 36.71
C LEU A 36 -27.99 -12.60 36.42
N ALA A 37 -27.93 -11.50 35.62
CA ALA A 37 -29.12 -10.75 35.23
C ALA A 37 -30.06 -11.56 34.33
N MET A 38 -29.51 -12.36 33.38
CA MET A 38 -30.31 -13.26 32.54
C MET A 38 -31.04 -14.32 33.33
N LEU A 39 -30.45 -14.83 34.42
CA LEU A 39 -31.10 -15.82 35.30
C LEU A 39 -32.24 -15.23 36.13
N ARG A 40 -32.29 -13.92 36.32
CA ARG A 40 -33.39 -13.20 36.97
C ARG A 40 -34.60 -12.91 36.10
N GLU A 41 -34.42 -13.06 34.75
CA GLU A 41 -35.48 -12.84 33.78
C GLU A 41 -36.17 -14.14 33.41
N GLU A 42 -37.15 -14.56 34.20
CA GLU A 42 -37.76 -15.90 34.17
C GLU A 42 -38.40 -16.29 32.81
N ASP A 43 -38.83 -15.33 32.01
CA ASP A 43 -39.63 -15.57 30.80
C ASP A 43 -38.81 -15.38 29.49
N ASP A 44 -37.48 -15.53 29.56
CA ASP A 44 -36.58 -15.34 28.40
C ASP A 44 -35.96 -16.66 27.94
N ALA A 45 -35.61 -16.70 26.63
CA ALA A 45 -34.97 -17.85 26.01
C ALA A 45 -33.60 -18.16 26.62
N ALA A 46 -32.84 -17.14 27.07
CA ALA A 46 -31.57 -17.29 27.73
C ALA A 46 -31.74 -17.99 29.10
N CYS A 47 -32.69 -17.54 29.92
CA CYS A 47 -32.98 -18.12 31.21
C CYS A 47 -33.43 -19.59 31.09
N ARG A 48 -34.32 -19.88 30.12
CA ARG A 48 -34.77 -21.27 29.87
C ARG A 48 -33.62 -22.19 29.47
N ALA A 49 -32.71 -21.72 28.58
CA ALA A 49 -31.55 -22.51 28.15
C ALA A 49 -30.58 -22.78 29.32
N LEU A 50 -30.35 -21.79 30.18
CA LEU A 50 -29.50 -21.92 31.38
C LEU A 50 -30.12 -22.90 32.40
N ASN A 51 -31.42 -22.77 32.70
CA ASN A 51 -32.14 -23.64 33.61
C ASN A 51 -32.17 -25.10 33.12
N VAL A 52 -32.39 -25.36 31.84
CA VAL A 52 -32.30 -26.70 31.21
C VAL A 52 -30.90 -27.30 31.39
N SER A 53 -29.87 -26.47 31.37
CA SER A 53 -28.48 -26.87 31.60
C SER A 53 -28.10 -26.98 33.10
N GLY A 54 -29.06 -26.82 34.01
CA GLY A 54 -28.85 -26.93 35.46
C GLY A 54 -28.18 -25.71 36.11
N VAL A 55 -28.24 -24.55 35.45
CA VAL A 55 -27.65 -23.30 35.94
C VAL A 55 -28.75 -22.43 36.56
N TYR A 56 -28.63 -22.18 37.85
CA TYR A 56 -29.59 -21.39 38.63
C TYR A 56 -28.90 -20.17 39.27
N GLU A 57 -29.61 -19.07 39.47
CA GLU A 57 -29.08 -17.83 40.02
C GLU A 57 -28.30 -18.00 41.33
N PRO A 58 -28.79 -18.75 42.35
CA PRO A 58 -28.06 -18.91 43.60
C PRO A 58 -26.69 -19.55 43.42
N ALA A 59 -26.58 -20.58 42.58
CA ALA A 59 -25.33 -21.30 42.33
C ALA A 59 -24.30 -20.42 41.61
N VAL A 60 -24.73 -19.62 40.63
CA VAL A 60 -23.87 -18.66 39.91
C VAL A 60 -23.40 -17.56 40.87
N ARG A 61 -24.30 -17.05 41.73
CA ARG A 61 -24.01 -15.98 42.69
C ARG A 61 -22.98 -16.45 43.73
N GLU A 62 -23.15 -17.64 44.26
CA GLU A 62 -22.23 -18.24 45.24
C GLU A 62 -20.82 -18.44 44.64
N ARG A 63 -20.74 -19.03 43.45
CA ARG A 63 -19.48 -19.21 42.72
C ARG A 63 -18.80 -17.90 42.34
N MET A 64 -19.60 -16.90 42.04
CA MET A 64 -19.09 -15.57 41.71
C MET A 64 -18.46 -14.91 42.94
N ILE A 65 -19.10 -15.00 44.09
CA ILE A 65 -18.55 -14.49 45.38
C ILE A 65 -17.29 -15.27 45.77
N GLU A 66 -17.28 -16.60 45.58
CA GLU A 66 -16.10 -17.44 45.88
C GLU A 66 -14.87 -17.04 45.01
N LYS A 67 -15.07 -16.76 43.73
CA LYS A 67 -13.96 -16.50 42.80
C LYS A 67 -13.56 -15.05 42.70
N LEU A 68 -14.48 -14.10 42.81
CA LEU A 68 -14.23 -12.67 42.64
C LEU A 68 -14.24 -11.91 43.97
N GLY A 69 -14.81 -12.48 45.01
CA GLY A 69 -15.03 -11.79 46.28
C GLY A 69 -16.16 -10.78 46.23
N ARG A 70 -16.37 -10.06 47.34
CA ARG A 70 -17.21 -8.86 47.35
C ARG A 70 -16.32 -7.63 47.18
N GLY A 71 -16.68 -6.74 46.28
CA GLY A 71 -15.98 -5.47 46.06
C GLY A 71 -16.39 -4.41 47.09
N THR A 72 -15.70 -3.28 47.05
CA THR A 72 -15.92 -2.15 47.99
C THR A 72 -16.62 -0.96 47.30
N ALA A 73 -17.00 -1.08 46.04
CA ALA A 73 -17.64 -0.02 45.31
C ALA A 73 -19.10 0.20 45.73
N GLU A 74 -19.49 1.44 45.96
CA GLU A 74 -20.89 1.79 46.19
C GLU A 74 -21.72 1.64 44.91
N ARG A 75 -23.06 1.38 45.06
CA ARG A 75 -23.98 1.19 43.93
C ARG A 75 -23.95 2.35 42.88
N SER A 76 -23.67 3.55 43.31
CA SER A 76 -23.59 4.75 42.48
C SER A 76 -22.29 4.89 41.67
N THR A 77 -21.28 4.06 41.90
CA THR A 77 -19.94 4.18 41.30
C THR A 77 -19.64 3.16 40.19
N VAL A 78 -20.63 2.42 39.71
CA VAL A 78 -20.43 1.46 38.60
C VAL A 78 -20.13 2.21 37.28
N GLN A 79 -18.92 2.07 36.80
CA GLN A 79 -18.35 2.89 35.71
C GLN A 79 -18.55 2.31 34.31
N GLY A 80 -19.36 1.31 34.07
CA GLY A 80 -19.65 0.77 32.74
C GLY A 80 -19.23 -0.68 32.53
N LEU A 81 -19.12 -1.12 31.28
CA LEU A 81 -18.84 -2.51 30.90
C LEU A 81 -17.33 -2.80 30.88
N THR A 82 -16.94 -4.00 31.37
CA THR A 82 -15.58 -4.52 31.17
C THR A 82 -15.28 -4.75 29.69
N PRO A 83 -13.99 -4.82 29.25
CA PRO A 83 -13.65 -5.12 27.86
C PRO A 83 -14.29 -6.40 27.32
N HIS A 84 -14.31 -7.47 28.12
CA HIS A 84 -14.98 -8.73 27.75
C HIS A 84 -16.51 -8.60 27.66
N ALA A 85 -17.14 -7.84 28.55
CA ALA A 85 -18.58 -7.60 28.46
C ALA A 85 -18.94 -6.76 27.23
N ARG A 86 -18.11 -5.78 26.85
CA ARG A 86 -18.29 -5.00 25.63
C ARG A 86 -18.14 -5.88 24.40
N CYS A 87 -17.10 -6.71 24.35
CA CYS A 87 -16.91 -7.68 23.27
C CYS A 87 -18.08 -8.66 23.15
N ALA A 88 -18.61 -9.16 24.27
CA ALA A 88 -19.77 -10.04 24.27
C ALA A 88 -21.04 -9.36 23.71
N VAL A 89 -21.24 -8.08 24.00
CA VAL A 89 -22.33 -7.28 23.41
C VAL A 89 -22.14 -7.09 21.90
N GLU A 90 -20.92 -6.82 21.43
CA GLU A 90 -20.60 -6.72 20.01
C GLU A 90 -20.81 -8.06 19.28
N LEU A 91 -20.40 -9.17 19.90
CA LEU A 91 -20.65 -10.50 19.36
C LEU A 91 -22.15 -10.84 19.31
N ALA A 92 -22.95 -10.37 20.28
CA ALA A 92 -24.40 -10.53 20.28
C ALA A 92 -25.08 -9.84 19.09
N VAL A 93 -24.57 -8.67 18.66
CA VAL A 93 -25.02 -8.00 17.42
C VAL A 93 -24.78 -8.92 16.21
N GLY A 94 -23.60 -9.55 16.14
CA GLY A 94 -23.26 -10.51 15.08
C GLY A 94 -24.16 -11.73 15.07
N GLU A 95 -24.54 -12.24 16.25
CA GLU A 95 -25.48 -13.39 16.35
C GLU A 95 -26.90 -13.00 15.95
N ALA A 96 -27.40 -11.82 16.34
CA ALA A 96 -28.69 -11.31 15.89
C ALA A 96 -28.74 -11.12 14.36
N LEU A 97 -27.63 -10.69 13.75
CA LEU A 97 -27.49 -10.59 12.28
C LEU A 97 -27.60 -11.96 11.60
N ARG A 98 -26.92 -12.99 12.14
CA ARG A 98 -26.95 -14.36 11.61
C ARG A 98 -28.31 -15.01 11.75
N ALA A 99 -29.00 -14.73 12.86
CA ALA A 99 -30.34 -15.20 13.11
C ALA A 99 -31.41 -14.48 12.29
N GLY A 100 -31.06 -13.43 11.55
CA GLY A 100 -32.04 -12.61 10.81
C GLY A 100 -32.99 -11.83 11.70
N SER A 101 -32.67 -11.67 13.01
CA SER A 101 -33.54 -10.97 13.96
C SER A 101 -33.47 -9.45 13.75
N GLY A 102 -34.63 -8.77 13.84
CA GLY A 102 -34.71 -7.29 13.77
C GLY A 102 -34.17 -6.59 15.02
N GLU A 103 -34.18 -7.28 16.17
CA GLU A 103 -33.77 -6.77 17.47
C GLU A 103 -32.78 -7.71 18.15
N ILE A 104 -31.99 -7.18 19.07
CA ILE A 104 -31.04 -7.95 19.88
C ILE A 104 -31.74 -8.43 21.14
N GLU A 105 -32.06 -9.72 21.23
CA GLU A 105 -32.69 -10.34 22.40
C GLU A 105 -31.66 -10.79 23.43
N ALA A 106 -32.08 -11.09 24.66
CA ALA A 106 -31.19 -11.60 25.70
C ALA A 106 -30.55 -12.95 25.35
N GLY A 107 -31.22 -13.79 24.54
CA GLY A 107 -30.61 -14.99 23.96
C GLY A 107 -29.39 -14.69 23.10
N HIS A 108 -29.39 -13.63 22.29
CA HIS A 108 -28.23 -13.22 21.50
C HIS A 108 -27.09 -12.74 22.39
N LEU A 109 -27.38 -12.08 23.54
CA LEU A 109 -26.37 -11.71 24.52
C LEU A 109 -25.71 -12.94 25.15
N LEU A 110 -26.49 -13.98 25.48
CA LEU A 110 -25.95 -15.24 25.97
C LEU A 110 -25.05 -15.94 24.95
N LEU A 111 -25.47 -15.97 23.67
CA LEU A 111 -24.65 -16.51 22.58
C LEU A 111 -23.33 -15.71 22.42
N GLY A 112 -23.38 -14.39 22.54
CA GLY A 112 -22.19 -13.53 22.52
C GLY A 112 -21.23 -13.82 23.66
N ILE A 113 -21.74 -14.05 24.88
CA ILE A 113 -20.93 -14.45 26.04
C ILE A 113 -20.27 -15.81 25.81
N LEU A 114 -21.00 -16.78 25.29
CA LEU A 114 -20.52 -18.15 25.10
C LEU A 114 -19.45 -18.23 23.97
N ARG A 115 -19.41 -17.27 23.07
CA ARG A 115 -18.40 -17.18 22.03
C ARG A 115 -17.02 -16.71 22.51
N ASP A 116 -16.97 -15.85 23.50
CA ASP A 116 -15.71 -15.44 24.11
C ASP A 116 -15.34 -16.44 25.23
N SER A 117 -14.53 -17.43 24.89
CA SER A 117 -14.11 -18.48 25.82
C SER A 117 -13.25 -17.99 26.99
N GLY A 118 -12.74 -16.78 26.96
CA GLY A 118 -11.83 -16.16 27.92
C GLY A 118 -12.53 -15.41 29.05
N ASN A 119 -13.83 -15.12 28.91
CA ASN A 119 -14.57 -14.32 29.90
C ASN A 119 -14.91 -15.08 31.18
N MET A 120 -15.22 -14.33 32.25
CA MET A 120 -15.49 -14.89 33.58
C MET A 120 -16.78 -15.72 33.63
N ALA A 121 -17.83 -15.33 32.89
CA ALA A 121 -19.08 -16.08 32.84
C ALA A 121 -18.87 -17.50 32.30
N VAL A 122 -18.10 -17.66 31.22
CA VAL A 122 -17.76 -18.99 30.69
C VAL A 122 -16.92 -19.81 31.67
N ARG A 123 -16.02 -19.19 32.42
CA ARG A 123 -15.25 -19.87 33.48
C ARG A 123 -16.15 -20.32 34.61
N LEU A 124 -17.12 -19.52 34.99
CA LEU A 124 -18.12 -19.88 36.00
C LEU A 124 -18.99 -21.06 35.54
N LEU A 125 -19.54 -21.01 34.32
CA LEU A 125 -20.33 -22.09 33.75
C LEU A 125 -19.56 -23.42 33.72
N ARG A 126 -18.30 -23.39 33.27
CA ARG A 126 -17.43 -24.58 33.28
C ARG A 126 -17.16 -25.11 34.71
N SER A 127 -17.01 -24.20 35.68
CA SER A 127 -16.83 -24.62 37.08
C SER A 127 -18.07 -25.24 37.69
N LEU A 128 -19.26 -24.99 37.14
CA LEU A 128 -20.53 -25.61 37.47
C LEU A 128 -20.80 -26.91 36.66
N GLY A 129 -19.80 -27.35 35.86
CA GLY A 129 -19.92 -28.59 35.07
C GLY A 129 -20.72 -28.45 33.77
N VAL A 130 -20.98 -27.23 33.30
CA VAL A 130 -21.80 -26.98 32.11
C VAL A 130 -20.95 -27.05 30.83
N ASP A 131 -21.41 -27.85 29.88
CA ASP A 131 -20.85 -27.84 28.53
C ASP A 131 -21.33 -26.60 27.77
N THR A 132 -20.43 -25.65 27.60
CA THR A 132 -20.71 -24.37 26.92
C THR A 132 -21.10 -24.52 25.44
N LYS A 133 -20.65 -25.60 24.78
CA LYS A 133 -21.04 -25.88 23.35
C LYS A 133 -22.49 -26.39 23.29
N LYS A 134 -22.84 -27.25 24.23
CA LYS A 134 -24.24 -27.76 24.38
C LYS A 134 -25.16 -26.60 24.72
N LEU A 135 -24.79 -25.77 25.70
CA LEU A 135 -25.57 -24.60 26.10
C LEU A 135 -25.78 -23.63 24.92
N TYR A 136 -24.76 -23.43 24.09
CA TYR A 136 -24.89 -22.61 22.88
C TYR A 136 -25.96 -23.15 21.92
N SER A 137 -25.94 -24.45 21.65
CA SER A 137 -26.94 -25.09 20.76
C SER A 137 -28.36 -25.11 21.40
N ASP A 138 -28.46 -25.27 22.71
CA ASP A 138 -29.73 -25.24 23.44
C ASP A 138 -30.33 -23.83 23.47
N THR A 139 -29.48 -22.79 23.56
CA THR A 139 -29.91 -21.38 23.47
C THR A 139 -30.47 -21.08 22.08
N LEU A 140 -29.78 -21.51 21.00
CA LEU A 140 -30.29 -21.34 19.64
C LEU A 140 -31.65 -22.04 19.44
N ARG A 141 -31.80 -23.23 20.00
CA ARG A 141 -33.06 -23.98 19.95
C ARG A 141 -34.18 -23.30 20.75
N ALA A 142 -33.87 -22.75 21.92
CA ALA A 142 -34.81 -22.01 22.74
C ALA A 142 -35.34 -20.73 22.09
N MET A 143 -34.49 -20.08 21.30
CA MET A 143 -34.86 -18.88 20.52
C MET A 143 -35.72 -19.20 19.29
N SER A 144 -35.53 -20.35 18.62
CA SER A 144 -36.32 -20.77 17.45
C SER A 144 -37.72 -21.29 17.78
N LEU A 145 -38.07 -21.46 19.04
CA LEU A 145 -39.40 -21.95 19.49
C LEU A 145 -40.43 -20.83 19.74
N SER A 146 -40.20 -19.58 19.37
CA SER A 146 -41.25 -18.55 19.34
C SER A 146 -42.13 -18.67 18.10
N PRO A 147 -43.50 -18.56 18.20
CA PRO A 147 -44.42 -19.07 17.19
C PRO A 147 -44.62 -18.09 16.04
N ARG A 148 -44.09 -18.42 14.86
CA ARG A 148 -44.68 -18.00 13.56
C ARG A 148 -44.59 -19.12 12.55
N LYS A 149 -45.81 -19.62 12.23
CA LYS A 149 -46.07 -20.66 11.25
C LYS A 149 -45.76 -20.23 9.84
N LEU A 150 -45.16 -21.14 9.04
CA LEU A 150 -45.57 -21.46 7.67
C LEU A 150 -44.85 -22.75 7.22
N PRO A 151 -45.48 -23.61 6.37
CA PRO A 151 -45.11 -25.00 6.24
C PRO A 151 -44.07 -25.23 5.13
N LEU A 152 -43.17 -26.15 5.36
CA LEU A 152 -42.28 -26.75 4.38
C LEU A 152 -42.71 -28.16 4.02
N PRO A 153 -42.60 -28.57 2.75
CA PRO A 153 -42.90 -29.96 2.35
C PRO A 153 -41.77 -30.90 2.79
N GLU A 154 -42.20 -32.02 3.33
CA GLU A 154 -41.31 -33.12 3.72
C GLU A 154 -40.72 -33.79 2.48
N VAL A 155 -39.40 -33.87 2.41
CA VAL A 155 -38.69 -34.86 1.63
C VAL A 155 -38.05 -35.84 2.59
N ARG A 156 -38.57 -37.07 2.58
CA ARG A 156 -37.99 -38.21 3.30
C ARG A 156 -36.65 -38.55 2.68
N ALA A 157 -35.55 -38.28 3.41
CA ALA A 157 -34.25 -38.88 3.14
C ALA A 157 -33.88 -39.82 4.29
N SER A 158 -33.42 -40.99 3.93
CA SER A 158 -33.16 -42.15 4.77
C SER A 158 -32.10 -41.89 5.86
N ARG A 159 -32.36 -42.42 7.03
CA ARG A 159 -31.67 -42.22 8.33
C ARG A 159 -30.34 -42.99 8.49
N ALA A 160 -29.63 -43.30 7.38
CA ALA A 160 -28.41 -44.13 7.42
C ALA A 160 -27.08 -43.35 7.16
N GLU A 161 -27.12 -42.07 6.71
CA GLU A 161 -25.91 -41.35 6.27
C GLU A 161 -25.44 -40.22 7.20
N ALA A 162 -26.01 -39.98 8.37
CA ALA A 162 -25.76 -38.78 9.21
C ALA A 162 -24.59 -38.89 10.19
N LYS A 163 -23.66 -39.83 10.02
CA LYS A 163 -22.48 -39.94 10.90
C LYS A 163 -21.11 -39.82 10.21
N ASN A 164 -21.07 -39.73 8.90
CA ASN A 164 -19.82 -39.70 8.14
C ASN A 164 -19.75 -38.44 7.27
N GLY A 165 -18.88 -37.46 7.57
CA GLY A 165 -18.58 -36.33 6.72
C GLY A 165 -18.54 -34.95 7.39
N LYS A 166 -18.51 -34.88 8.72
CA LYS A 166 -18.54 -33.58 9.44
C LYS A 166 -17.23 -32.81 9.32
N THR A 167 -16.09 -33.49 9.31
CA THR A 167 -14.78 -32.84 9.34
C THR A 167 -14.38 -32.35 7.95
N LEU A 168 -14.66 -33.13 6.91
CA LEU A 168 -14.37 -32.75 5.53
C LEU A 168 -15.15 -31.48 5.12
N LEU A 169 -16.44 -31.41 5.42
CA LEU A 169 -17.26 -30.24 5.09
C LEU A 169 -16.94 -29.00 5.95
N GLU A 170 -16.39 -29.19 7.13
CA GLU A 170 -15.99 -28.10 8.02
C GLU A 170 -14.75 -27.37 7.48
N PHE A 171 -13.82 -28.09 6.86
CA PHE A 171 -12.54 -27.58 6.35
C PHE A 171 -12.45 -27.58 4.83
N SER A 172 -13.55 -27.71 4.09
CA SER A 172 -13.55 -27.66 2.64
C SER A 172 -14.73 -26.88 2.06
N ARG A 173 -14.53 -26.38 0.81
CA ARG A 173 -15.58 -25.77 0.00
C ARG A 173 -15.86 -26.66 -1.20
N ASP A 174 -17.10 -27.01 -1.45
CA ASP A 174 -17.52 -27.83 -2.60
C ASP A 174 -17.64 -26.94 -3.85
N LEU A 175 -16.59 -26.95 -4.69
CA LEU A 175 -16.57 -26.20 -5.95
C LEU A 175 -17.62 -26.72 -6.94
N THR A 176 -17.89 -28.04 -6.95
CA THR A 176 -18.89 -28.63 -7.87
C THR A 176 -20.30 -28.22 -7.48
N ALA A 177 -20.60 -28.12 -6.19
CA ALA A 177 -21.88 -27.62 -5.73
C ALA A 177 -22.05 -26.14 -6.08
N MET A 178 -21.00 -25.33 -5.86
CA MET A 178 -20.99 -23.90 -6.25
C MET A 178 -21.16 -23.70 -7.76
N ALA A 179 -20.56 -24.58 -8.58
CA ALA A 179 -20.74 -24.57 -10.02
C ALA A 179 -22.21 -24.81 -10.42
N ARG A 180 -22.89 -25.81 -9.79
CA ARG A 180 -24.31 -26.10 -10.02
C ARG A 180 -25.22 -24.93 -9.61
N GLU A 181 -24.81 -24.16 -8.58
CA GLU A 181 -25.53 -22.97 -8.12
C GLU A 181 -25.21 -21.71 -8.96
N GLY A 182 -24.29 -21.78 -9.94
CA GLY A 182 -23.86 -20.65 -10.76
C GLY A 182 -23.07 -19.57 -9.97
N ARG A 183 -22.42 -19.96 -8.87
CA ARG A 183 -21.69 -19.05 -7.97
C ARG A 183 -20.21 -18.91 -8.31
N LEU A 184 -19.71 -19.73 -9.23
CA LEU A 184 -18.30 -19.63 -9.68
C LEU A 184 -18.16 -18.57 -10.75
N ASP A 185 -16.92 -18.10 -10.92
CA ASP A 185 -16.56 -17.18 -11.97
C ASP A 185 -16.35 -17.93 -13.30
N PRO A 186 -16.76 -17.37 -14.45
CA PRO A 186 -16.62 -18.05 -15.74
C PRO A 186 -15.13 -18.20 -16.08
N VAL A 187 -14.72 -19.42 -16.42
CA VAL A 187 -13.34 -19.72 -16.78
C VAL A 187 -13.16 -19.62 -18.30
N ILE A 188 -12.39 -18.64 -18.74
CA ILE A 188 -12.21 -18.28 -20.15
C ILE A 188 -10.76 -18.49 -20.57
N GLY A 189 -10.53 -19.06 -21.75
CA GLY A 189 -9.23 -19.17 -22.40
C GLY A 189 -8.26 -20.18 -21.78
N ARG A 190 -8.77 -21.12 -20.96
CA ARG A 190 -7.97 -22.16 -20.27
C ARG A 190 -8.36 -23.60 -20.68
N GLU A 191 -9.00 -23.76 -21.84
CA GLU A 191 -9.51 -25.06 -22.32
C GLU A 191 -8.42 -26.12 -22.46
N LYS A 192 -7.21 -25.70 -22.87
CA LYS A 192 -6.07 -26.61 -23.08
C LYS A 192 -5.54 -27.15 -21.76
N GLU A 193 -5.42 -26.28 -20.77
CA GLU A 193 -4.93 -26.61 -19.43
C GLU A 193 -5.95 -27.49 -18.68
N ILE A 194 -7.23 -27.17 -18.77
CA ILE A 194 -8.33 -27.95 -18.21
C ILE A 194 -8.37 -29.33 -18.87
N ALA A 195 -8.31 -29.42 -20.21
CA ALA A 195 -8.30 -30.70 -20.93
C ALA A 195 -7.07 -31.56 -20.58
N ARG A 196 -5.92 -30.92 -20.28
CA ARG A 196 -4.72 -31.60 -19.81
C ARG A 196 -4.90 -32.14 -18.39
N ALA A 197 -5.49 -31.37 -17.49
CA ALA A 197 -5.76 -31.77 -16.12
C ALA A 197 -6.77 -32.95 -16.09
N LEU A 198 -7.84 -32.90 -16.90
CA LEU A 198 -8.78 -34.00 -17.07
C LEU A 198 -8.10 -35.29 -17.54
N ARG A 199 -7.22 -35.19 -18.56
CA ARG A 199 -6.45 -36.32 -19.03
C ARG A 199 -5.53 -36.94 -17.98
N ILE A 200 -4.98 -36.12 -17.08
CA ILE A 200 -4.14 -36.60 -15.99
C ILE A 200 -5.00 -37.30 -14.94
N LEU A 201 -6.16 -36.75 -14.56
CA LEU A 201 -7.08 -37.34 -13.59
C LEU A 201 -7.62 -38.72 -13.98
N THR A 202 -7.71 -39.02 -15.30
CA THR A 202 -8.18 -40.31 -15.83
C THR A 202 -7.04 -41.33 -15.98
N ARG A 203 -5.79 -40.99 -15.70
CA ARG A 203 -4.66 -41.94 -15.78
C ARG A 203 -4.70 -42.97 -14.65
N ARG A 204 -4.22 -44.19 -14.93
CA ARG A 204 -4.07 -45.23 -13.92
C ARG A 204 -2.99 -44.92 -12.88
N THR A 205 -1.91 -44.24 -13.29
CA THR A 205 -0.80 -43.84 -12.44
C THR A 205 -0.44 -42.39 -12.73
N LYS A 206 0.15 -41.67 -11.79
CA LYS A 206 0.43 -40.21 -11.88
C LYS A 206 -0.85 -39.43 -12.23
N ASN A 207 -1.92 -39.75 -11.53
CA ASN A 207 -3.26 -39.20 -11.77
C ASN A 207 -3.55 -37.93 -10.93
N ASN A 208 -2.54 -37.34 -10.33
CA ASN A 208 -2.67 -36.10 -9.55
C ASN A 208 -2.02 -34.95 -10.33
N PRO A 209 -2.78 -34.04 -10.94
CA PRO A 209 -2.21 -32.85 -11.58
C PRO A 209 -1.71 -31.84 -10.55
N VAL A 210 -0.57 -31.21 -10.82
CA VAL A 210 -0.11 -30.02 -10.11
C VAL A 210 -0.09 -28.86 -11.09
N LEU A 211 -0.85 -27.81 -10.77
CA LEU A 211 -0.96 -26.58 -11.52
C LEU A 211 0.23 -25.68 -11.10
N ILE A 212 1.16 -25.47 -12.01
CA ILE A 212 2.40 -24.71 -11.74
C ILE A 212 2.34 -23.40 -12.50
N GLY A 213 2.47 -22.28 -11.81
CA GLY A 213 2.49 -20.95 -12.44
C GLY A 213 2.71 -19.86 -11.41
N GLU A 214 3.00 -18.67 -11.88
CA GLU A 214 3.22 -17.51 -11.04
C GLU A 214 1.94 -17.13 -10.25
N PRO A 215 2.05 -16.37 -9.14
CA PRO A 215 0.89 -15.87 -8.42
C PRO A 215 0.01 -15.01 -9.33
N GLY A 216 -1.32 -15.13 -9.22
CA GLY A 216 -2.25 -14.29 -10.00
C GLY A 216 -2.50 -14.72 -11.45
N VAL A 217 -1.90 -15.84 -11.95
CA VAL A 217 -2.16 -16.32 -13.34
C VAL A 217 -3.49 -17.10 -13.48
N GLY A 218 -4.22 -17.32 -12.38
CA GLY A 218 -5.50 -18.02 -12.40
C GLY A 218 -5.40 -19.54 -12.23
N LYS A 219 -4.50 -20.03 -11.35
CA LYS A 219 -4.39 -21.48 -11.03
C LYS A 219 -5.68 -22.03 -10.43
N THR A 220 -6.27 -21.31 -9.48
CA THR A 220 -7.53 -21.69 -8.81
C THR A 220 -8.70 -21.74 -9.78
N ALA A 221 -8.75 -20.80 -10.74
CA ALA A 221 -9.77 -20.77 -11.79
C ALA A 221 -9.80 -22.06 -12.64
N ILE A 222 -8.68 -22.75 -12.84
CA ILE A 222 -8.64 -24.03 -13.55
C ILE A 222 -9.37 -25.12 -12.75
N ALA A 223 -9.24 -25.13 -11.43
CA ALA A 223 -9.98 -26.08 -10.59
C ALA A 223 -11.48 -25.75 -10.59
N GLU A 224 -11.85 -24.48 -10.64
CA GLU A 224 -13.24 -24.03 -10.79
C GLU A 224 -13.80 -24.43 -12.16
N GLY A 225 -13.06 -24.22 -13.26
CA GLY A 225 -13.47 -24.66 -14.58
C GLY A 225 -13.57 -26.19 -14.74
N LEU A 226 -12.75 -26.94 -14.01
CA LEU A 226 -12.91 -28.40 -13.90
C LEU A 226 -14.22 -28.75 -13.17
N ALA A 227 -14.56 -28.03 -12.10
CA ALA A 227 -15.81 -28.22 -11.36
C ALA A 227 -17.02 -27.86 -12.21
N GLU A 228 -16.95 -26.78 -13.01
CA GLU A 228 -18.03 -26.44 -14.00
C GLU A 228 -18.22 -27.53 -15.02
N LYS A 229 -17.16 -28.09 -15.61
CA LYS A 229 -17.25 -29.19 -16.57
C LYS A 229 -17.84 -30.47 -15.96
N ILE A 230 -17.46 -30.80 -14.72
CA ILE A 230 -18.06 -31.92 -13.99
C ILE A 230 -19.56 -31.67 -13.74
N ALA A 231 -19.92 -30.46 -13.31
CA ALA A 231 -21.29 -30.08 -13.05
C ALA A 231 -22.17 -30.10 -14.31
N ALA A 232 -21.58 -29.75 -15.47
CA ALA A 232 -22.23 -29.79 -16.78
C ALA A 232 -22.26 -31.19 -17.41
N GLY A 233 -21.52 -32.17 -16.86
CA GLY A 233 -21.40 -33.52 -17.45
C GLY A 233 -20.47 -33.61 -18.68
N ASP A 234 -19.69 -32.53 -18.96
CA ASP A 234 -18.72 -32.46 -20.07
C ASP A 234 -17.36 -33.04 -19.67
N VAL A 235 -17.38 -34.28 -19.15
CA VAL A 235 -16.19 -34.98 -18.64
C VAL A 235 -16.33 -36.49 -18.97
N PRO A 236 -15.19 -37.24 -18.98
CA PRO A 236 -15.24 -38.70 -19.12
C PRO A 236 -16.09 -39.36 -18.04
N GLU A 237 -16.71 -40.52 -18.37
CA GLU A 237 -17.64 -41.26 -17.48
C GLU A 237 -17.09 -41.50 -16.08
N GLU A 238 -15.76 -41.70 -15.94
CA GLU A 238 -15.09 -41.93 -14.66
C GLU A 238 -15.13 -40.71 -13.73
N LEU A 239 -15.44 -39.53 -14.24
CA LEU A 239 -15.43 -38.25 -13.51
C LEU A 239 -16.81 -37.62 -13.33
N ILE A 240 -17.87 -38.15 -13.95
CA ILE A 240 -19.24 -37.58 -13.95
C ILE A 240 -19.76 -37.41 -12.51
N ASP A 241 -19.56 -38.43 -11.65
CA ASP A 241 -20.06 -38.43 -10.27
C ASP A 241 -19.08 -37.85 -9.26
N LYS A 242 -17.93 -37.31 -9.73
CA LYS A 242 -16.91 -36.76 -8.82
C LYS A 242 -17.27 -35.33 -8.37
N ARG A 243 -16.80 -35.00 -7.19
CA ARG A 243 -16.89 -33.65 -6.59
C ARG A 243 -15.51 -33.10 -6.33
N ILE A 244 -15.29 -31.85 -6.64
CA ILE A 244 -14.02 -31.15 -6.32
C ILE A 244 -14.24 -30.36 -5.03
N LEU A 245 -13.45 -30.68 -4.01
CA LEU A 245 -13.47 -30.00 -2.72
C LEU A 245 -12.18 -29.22 -2.54
N LEU A 246 -12.26 -27.90 -2.40
CA LEU A 246 -11.14 -27.02 -2.02
C LEU A 246 -10.88 -27.18 -0.53
N LEU A 247 -9.69 -27.68 -0.16
CA LEU A 247 -9.29 -27.88 1.24
C LEU A 247 -8.66 -26.63 1.82
N ASP A 248 -9.19 -26.14 2.94
CA ASP A 248 -8.62 -25.03 3.69
C ASP A 248 -7.59 -25.52 4.73
N LEU A 249 -6.34 -25.59 4.31
CA LEU A 249 -5.23 -26.00 5.19
C LEU A 249 -4.99 -24.99 6.31
N SER A 250 -5.15 -23.70 6.03
CA SER A 250 -4.94 -22.63 7.01
C SER A 250 -5.98 -22.71 8.13
N GLY A 251 -7.22 -22.98 7.77
CA GLY A 251 -8.31 -23.24 8.74
C GLY A 251 -8.07 -24.49 9.60
N MET A 252 -7.44 -25.52 9.03
CA MET A 252 -7.10 -26.74 9.74
C MET A 252 -5.97 -26.55 10.78
N VAL A 253 -5.03 -25.66 10.52
CA VAL A 253 -3.95 -25.29 11.45
C VAL A 253 -4.45 -24.31 12.51
N ALA A 254 -5.38 -23.44 12.16
CA ALA A 254 -5.92 -22.43 13.05
C ALA A 254 -6.60 -23.08 14.28
N GLY A 255 -6.20 -22.63 15.48
CA GLY A 255 -6.77 -23.10 16.74
C GLY A 255 -6.21 -24.43 17.27
N THR A 256 -5.23 -25.05 16.57
CA THR A 256 -4.50 -26.19 17.11
C THR A 256 -3.41 -25.71 18.07
N LYS A 257 -3.41 -26.23 19.32
CA LYS A 257 -2.36 -25.94 20.31
C LYS A 257 -1.20 -26.94 20.27
N TYR A 258 -1.45 -28.11 19.73
CA TYR A 258 -0.48 -29.22 19.68
C TYR A 258 -0.42 -29.81 18.28
N ARG A 259 0.80 -30.21 17.89
CA ARG A 259 1.10 -30.85 16.61
C ARG A 259 0.17 -32.01 16.26
N GLY A 260 -0.18 -32.85 17.24
CA GLY A 260 -1.03 -34.03 17.06
C GLY A 260 -2.47 -33.71 16.64
N GLU A 261 -3.02 -32.55 17.02
CA GLU A 261 -4.38 -32.14 16.64
C GLU A 261 -4.53 -31.86 15.13
N PHE A 262 -3.52 -31.24 14.53
CA PHE A 262 -3.50 -31.00 13.08
C PHE A 262 -3.34 -32.31 12.30
N GLU A 263 -2.41 -33.19 12.73
CA GLU A 263 -2.22 -34.50 12.12
C GLU A 263 -3.50 -35.35 12.20
N GLU A 264 -4.22 -35.31 13.32
CA GLU A 264 -5.50 -36.01 13.52
C GLU A 264 -6.61 -35.46 12.61
N ARG A 265 -6.69 -34.12 12.44
CA ARG A 265 -7.65 -33.49 11.52
C ARG A 265 -7.38 -33.89 10.06
N ILE A 266 -6.14 -33.85 9.60
CA ILE A 266 -5.79 -34.27 8.22
C ILE A 266 -6.13 -35.76 8.03
N ARG A 267 -5.78 -36.64 8.98
CA ARG A 267 -6.14 -38.06 8.89
C ARG A 267 -7.63 -38.27 8.81
N ALA A 268 -8.40 -37.58 9.65
CA ALA A 268 -9.87 -37.66 9.62
C ALA A 268 -10.44 -37.26 8.24
N VAL A 269 -9.95 -36.14 7.68
CA VAL A 269 -10.36 -35.67 6.34
C VAL A 269 -10.00 -36.70 5.27
N LEU A 270 -8.79 -37.25 5.28
CA LEU A 270 -8.36 -38.25 4.31
C LEU A 270 -9.16 -39.56 4.43
N ASP A 271 -9.51 -39.98 5.63
CA ASP A 271 -10.34 -41.15 5.84
C ASP A 271 -11.78 -40.93 5.36
N GLU A 272 -12.32 -39.71 5.49
CA GLU A 272 -13.60 -39.34 4.93
C GLU A 272 -13.57 -39.31 3.40
N VAL A 273 -12.53 -38.74 2.78
CA VAL A 273 -12.33 -38.75 1.31
C VAL A 273 -12.24 -40.15 0.75
N ARG A 274 -11.53 -41.08 1.44
CA ARG A 274 -11.41 -42.48 1.07
C ARG A 274 -12.76 -43.21 1.11
N ARG A 275 -13.58 -42.97 2.13
CA ARG A 275 -14.89 -43.61 2.30
C ARG A 275 -15.87 -43.13 1.26
N ASP A 276 -15.87 -41.84 0.91
CA ASP A 276 -16.72 -41.29 -0.11
C ASP A 276 -16.34 -41.81 -1.50
N GLY A 277 -15.05 -41.88 -1.81
CA GLY A 277 -14.53 -42.38 -3.10
C GLY A 277 -14.83 -41.51 -4.30
N ASN A 278 -15.74 -40.52 -4.18
CA ASN A 278 -16.16 -39.61 -5.23
C ASN A 278 -15.61 -38.20 -5.10
N VAL A 279 -14.68 -38.00 -4.16
CA VAL A 279 -14.06 -36.71 -3.90
C VAL A 279 -12.71 -36.57 -4.59
N ILE A 280 -12.51 -35.45 -5.26
CA ILE A 280 -11.19 -34.96 -5.73
C ILE A 280 -10.84 -33.76 -4.83
N VAL A 281 -9.71 -33.84 -4.15
CA VAL A 281 -9.26 -32.77 -3.25
C VAL A 281 -8.45 -31.76 -4.03
N PHE A 282 -8.87 -30.50 -4.03
CA PHE A 282 -8.04 -29.41 -4.53
C PHE A 282 -7.32 -28.73 -3.37
N ILE A 283 -6.01 -28.61 -3.50
CA ILE A 283 -5.14 -28.01 -2.49
C ILE A 283 -4.40 -26.85 -3.14
N ASP A 284 -4.76 -25.65 -2.74
CA ASP A 284 -3.99 -24.48 -3.11
C ASP A 284 -2.73 -24.39 -2.25
N GLU A 285 -1.66 -23.85 -2.81
CA GLU A 285 -0.35 -23.79 -2.14
C GLU A 285 0.10 -25.17 -1.60
N VAL A 286 0.02 -26.19 -2.44
CA VAL A 286 0.32 -27.59 -2.05
C VAL A 286 1.73 -27.77 -1.43
N HIS A 287 2.64 -26.83 -1.67
CA HIS A 287 3.98 -26.78 -1.07
C HIS A 287 3.93 -26.60 0.46
N THR A 288 2.88 -25.98 1.00
CA THR A 288 2.70 -25.78 2.45
C THR A 288 2.58 -27.11 3.21
N ILE A 289 2.12 -28.15 2.53
CA ILE A 289 2.02 -29.50 3.10
C ILE A 289 3.43 -30.13 3.27
N VAL A 290 4.36 -29.82 2.34
CA VAL A 290 5.68 -30.42 2.26
C VAL A 290 6.74 -29.55 2.98
N GLY A 291 6.56 -28.23 2.95
CA GLY A 291 7.54 -27.24 3.42
C GLY A 291 7.43 -26.85 4.89
N ALA A 292 6.39 -27.24 5.57
CA ALA A 292 6.18 -26.90 6.98
C ALA A 292 7.22 -27.53 7.95
N GLY A 293 8.21 -28.26 7.46
CA GLY A 293 9.20 -29.02 8.25
C GLY A 293 10.58 -28.42 8.40
N SER A 294 10.89 -27.24 7.85
CA SER A 294 12.27 -26.68 7.91
C SER A 294 12.57 -25.86 9.18
N ALA A 295 11.60 -25.49 9.98
CA ALA A 295 11.81 -24.95 11.32
C ALA A 295 11.68 -26.09 12.35
N GLU A 296 12.56 -26.15 13.34
CA GLU A 296 12.47 -27.11 14.46
C GLU A 296 11.07 -27.10 15.07
N GLY A 297 10.26 -28.12 14.74
CA GLY A 297 8.90 -28.28 15.24
C GLY A 297 7.77 -28.19 14.18
N ALA A 298 8.04 -27.94 12.90
CA ALA A 298 7.02 -27.84 11.87
C ALA A 298 6.49 -29.22 11.43
N VAL A 299 5.19 -29.25 11.09
CA VAL A 299 4.44 -30.49 10.79
C VAL A 299 4.71 -30.94 9.36
N ASP A 300 5.22 -32.14 9.19
CA ASP A 300 5.36 -32.79 7.88
C ASP A 300 4.07 -33.55 7.51
N ALA A 301 3.05 -32.81 7.08
CA ALA A 301 1.79 -33.37 6.59
C ALA A 301 1.98 -34.24 5.33
N ALA A 302 3.10 -34.06 4.62
CA ALA A 302 3.45 -34.90 3.48
C ALA A 302 3.57 -36.37 3.85
N ASN A 303 4.08 -36.70 5.03
CA ASN A 303 4.20 -38.09 5.47
C ASN A 303 2.85 -38.78 5.70
N ILE A 304 1.78 -38.03 5.93
CA ILE A 304 0.40 -38.54 6.05
C ILE A 304 -0.20 -38.74 4.66
N LEU A 305 0.06 -37.81 3.71
CA LEU A 305 -0.47 -37.85 2.35
C LEU A 305 0.25 -38.86 1.44
N LYS A 306 1.56 -39.03 1.58
CA LYS A 306 2.39 -39.92 0.75
C LYS A 306 1.84 -41.35 0.64
N PRO A 307 1.42 -42.04 1.72
CA PRO A 307 0.86 -43.38 1.61
C PRO A 307 -0.45 -43.46 0.84
N ALA A 308 -1.35 -42.47 1.02
CA ALA A 308 -2.65 -42.40 0.37
C ALA A 308 -2.51 -42.11 -1.14
N LEU A 309 -1.67 -41.15 -1.50
CA LEU A 309 -1.29 -40.87 -2.89
C LEU A 309 -0.54 -42.05 -3.52
N GLY A 310 0.28 -42.75 -2.71
CA GLY A 310 1.04 -43.91 -3.12
C GLY A 310 0.21 -45.07 -3.58
N ARG A 311 -0.90 -45.34 -2.91
CA ARG A 311 -1.86 -46.41 -3.19
C ARG A 311 -2.95 -46.02 -4.18
N GLY A 312 -3.01 -44.74 -4.58
CA GLY A 312 -4.06 -44.21 -5.45
C GLY A 312 -5.45 -44.15 -4.80
N GLU A 313 -5.50 -44.13 -3.46
CA GLU A 313 -6.73 -44.12 -2.69
C GLU A 313 -7.44 -42.76 -2.71
N ILE A 314 -6.70 -41.69 -3.02
CA ILE A 314 -7.20 -40.33 -3.14
C ILE A 314 -6.71 -39.71 -4.44
N ARG A 315 -7.52 -38.80 -5.00
CA ARG A 315 -7.12 -37.95 -6.13
C ARG A 315 -6.96 -36.51 -5.64
N VAL A 316 -5.82 -35.92 -5.99
CA VAL A 316 -5.47 -34.56 -5.54
C VAL A 316 -5.11 -33.71 -6.75
N ILE A 317 -5.63 -32.50 -6.79
CA ILE A 317 -5.18 -31.42 -7.66
C ILE A 317 -4.41 -30.44 -6.78
N GLY A 318 -3.14 -30.21 -7.05
CA GLY A 318 -2.33 -29.22 -6.34
C GLY A 318 -2.16 -27.94 -7.16
N ALA A 319 -1.99 -26.82 -6.51
CA ALA A 319 -1.53 -25.57 -7.13
C ALA A 319 -0.32 -25.05 -6.38
N THR A 320 0.69 -24.53 -7.11
CA THR A 320 1.91 -23.97 -6.51
C THR A 320 2.66 -23.10 -7.52
N THR A 321 3.71 -22.41 -7.08
CA THR A 321 4.64 -21.69 -7.96
C THR A 321 5.73 -22.62 -8.52
N LEU A 322 6.47 -22.18 -9.54
CA LEU A 322 7.56 -22.96 -10.13
C LEU A 322 8.71 -23.16 -9.15
N GLU A 323 9.06 -22.13 -8.39
CA GLU A 323 10.12 -22.19 -7.39
C GLU A 323 9.80 -23.17 -6.27
N GLU A 324 8.59 -23.06 -5.71
CA GLU A 324 8.11 -23.93 -4.64
C GLU A 324 7.97 -25.38 -5.10
N TYR A 325 7.51 -25.59 -6.34
CA TYR A 325 7.47 -26.93 -6.93
C TYR A 325 8.87 -27.58 -6.97
N ARG A 326 9.87 -26.84 -7.46
CA ARG A 326 11.27 -27.33 -7.52
C ARG A 326 11.86 -27.53 -6.12
N LYS A 327 11.56 -26.63 -5.18
CA LYS A 327 12.13 -26.67 -3.84
C LYS A 327 11.57 -27.80 -2.98
N PHE A 328 10.27 -28.07 -3.09
CA PHE A 328 9.54 -28.94 -2.15
C PHE A 328 9.01 -30.23 -2.78
N ILE A 329 8.54 -30.22 -4.03
CA ILE A 329 7.90 -31.39 -4.65
C ILE A 329 8.89 -32.19 -5.52
N GLU A 330 9.65 -31.51 -6.36
CA GLU A 330 10.61 -32.15 -7.27
C GLU A 330 11.78 -32.84 -6.52
N LYS A 331 12.18 -32.30 -5.38
CA LYS A 331 13.21 -32.92 -4.52
C LYS A 331 12.74 -34.18 -3.81
N ASP A 332 11.44 -34.36 -3.66
CA ASP A 332 10.87 -35.54 -3.01
C ASP A 332 10.47 -36.60 -4.06
N ALA A 333 11.30 -37.59 -4.25
CA ALA A 333 11.09 -38.64 -5.26
C ALA A 333 9.76 -39.42 -5.10
N ALA A 334 9.16 -39.46 -3.91
CA ALA A 334 7.90 -40.11 -3.67
C ALA A 334 6.73 -39.24 -4.19
N LEU A 335 6.79 -37.94 -4.03
CA LEU A 335 5.78 -37.00 -4.54
C LEU A 335 5.94 -36.79 -6.05
N GLU A 336 7.14 -36.62 -6.56
CA GLU A 336 7.41 -36.44 -7.99
C GLU A 336 6.84 -37.58 -8.84
N ARG A 337 6.93 -38.81 -8.36
CA ARG A 337 6.37 -40.00 -9.06
C ARG A 337 4.85 -40.06 -9.04
N ARG A 338 4.18 -39.25 -8.22
CA ARG A 338 2.72 -39.27 -8.06
C ARG A 338 2.03 -38.07 -8.67
N PHE A 339 2.73 -36.95 -8.72
CA PHE A 339 2.22 -35.73 -9.32
C PHE A 339 2.66 -35.57 -10.78
N GLN A 340 1.79 -34.96 -11.58
CA GLN A 340 2.09 -34.58 -12.95
C GLN A 340 1.91 -33.08 -13.14
N SER A 341 2.95 -32.40 -13.56
CA SER A 341 2.93 -30.95 -13.74
C SER A 341 2.06 -30.50 -14.93
N VAL A 342 1.29 -29.44 -14.73
CA VAL A 342 0.58 -28.65 -15.72
C VAL A 342 1.03 -27.22 -15.60
N GLN A 343 1.80 -26.73 -16.57
CA GLN A 343 2.27 -25.34 -16.55
C GLN A 343 1.17 -24.40 -16.98
N ILE A 344 0.98 -23.33 -16.20
CA ILE A 344 0.02 -22.27 -16.41
C ILE A 344 0.78 -20.97 -16.59
N GLY A 345 0.81 -20.49 -17.82
CA GLY A 345 1.44 -19.23 -18.15
C GLY A 345 0.50 -18.04 -17.96
N GLU A 346 1.09 -16.85 -17.93
CA GLU A 346 0.36 -15.59 -18.00
C GLU A 346 -0.45 -15.53 -19.30
N PRO A 347 -1.75 -15.20 -19.28
CA PRO A 347 -2.55 -15.04 -20.49
C PRO A 347 -2.06 -13.87 -21.34
N ASP A 348 -2.18 -13.97 -22.65
CA ASP A 348 -1.96 -12.83 -23.55
C ASP A 348 -3.02 -11.73 -23.33
N GLU A 349 -2.74 -10.52 -23.83
CA GLU A 349 -3.61 -9.35 -23.64
C GLU A 349 -5.05 -9.61 -24.15
N GLY A 350 -5.17 -10.34 -25.27
CA GLY A 350 -6.47 -10.67 -25.85
C GLY A 350 -7.30 -11.60 -24.97
N LYS A 351 -6.65 -12.63 -24.40
CA LYS A 351 -7.30 -13.56 -23.46
C LYS A 351 -7.59 -12.87 -22.13
N ALA A 352 -6.66 -12.04 -21.62
CA ALA A 352 -6.89 -11.27 -20.41
C ALA A 352 -8.12 -10.35 -20.56
N LEU A 353 -8.25 -9.68 -21.71
CA LEU A 353 -9.43 -8.85 -22.00
C LEU A 353 -10.73 -9.68 -22.02
N GLN A 354 -10.71 -10.88 -22.62
CA GLN A 354 -11.88 -11.77 -22.62
C GLN A 354 -12.27 -12.22 -21.21
N ILE A 355 -11.27 -12.51 -20.35
CA ILE A 355 -11.50 -12.84 -18.93
C ILE A 355 -12.18 -11.68 -18.22
N LEU A 356 -11.65 -10.44 -18.38
CA LEU A 356 -12.25 -9.25 -17.78
C LEU A 356 -13.67 -8.99 -18.28
N GLN A 357 -13.93 -9.18 -19.57
CA GLN A 357 -15.27 -9.07 -20.14
C GLN A 357 -16.24 -10.08 -19.54
N GLY A 358 -15.78 -11.31 -19.29
CA GLY A 358 -16.58 -12.35 -18.62
C GLY A 358 -16.88 -12.05 -17.15
N LEU A 359 -15.94 -11.40 -16.44
CA LEU A 359 -16.08 -11.01 -15.03
C LEU A 359 -16.88 -9.71 -14.84
N ARG A 360 -16.87 -8.84 -15.86
CA ARG A 360 -17.52 -7.51 -15.83
C ARG A 360 -18.92 -7.51 -15.21
N PRO A 361 -19.89 -8.39 -15.61
CA PRO A 361 -21.25 -8.33 -15.06
C PRO A 361 -21.31 -8.53 -13.55
N LYS A 362 -20.38 -9.31 -12.98
CA LYS A 362 -20.32 -9.56 -11.54
C LYS A 362 -19.78 -8.34 -10.78
N TYR A 363 -18.74 -7.68 -11.32
CA TYR A 363 -18.19 -6.45 -10.74
C TYR A 363 -19.17 -5.29 -10.87
N GLU A 364 -19.85 -5.16 -12.02
CA GLU A 364 -20.93 -4.17 -12.20
C GLU A 364 -22.08 -4.36 -11.20
N ALA A 365 -22.50 -5.60 -10.99
CA ALA A 365 -23.54 -5.91 -10.02
C ALA A 365 -23.10 -5.64 -8.57
N TYR A 366 -21.85 -5.96 -8.22
CA TYR A 366 -21.31 -5.74 -6.88
C TYR A 366 -21.16 -4.26 -6.54
N HIS A 367 -20.59 -3.47 -7.44
CA HIS A 367 -20.37 -2.05 -7.23
C HIS A 367 -21.59 -1.18 -7.53
N GLY A 368 -22.53 -1.67 -8.35
CA GLY A 368 -23.73 -0.93 -8.77
C GLY A 368 -23.42 0.19 -9.77
N LEU A 369 -22.49 -0.06 -10.69
CA LEU A 369 -22.02 0.88 -11.72
C LEU A 369 -21.76 0.13 -13.03
N SER A 370 -21.52 0.84 -14.13
CA SER A 370 -21.13 0.24 -15.41
C SER A 370 -19.65 0.44 -15.69
N ILE A 371 -19.03 -0.53 -16.39
CA ILE A 371 -17.61 -0.50 -16.76
C ILE A 371 -17.50 -0.41 -18.28
N GLU A 372 -16.82 0.61 -18.79
CA GLU A 372 -16.65 0.81 -20.22
C GLU A 372 -15.64 -0.20 -20.81
N ASP A 373 -15.84 -0.62 -22.08
CA ASP A 373 -14.92 -1.54 -22.75
C ASP A 373 -13.50 -0.96 -22.86
N GLU A 374 -13.39 0.37 -23.00
CA GLU A 374 -12.11 1.08 -23.04
C GLU A 374 -11.39 1.02 -21.69
N ALA A 375 -12.11 1.06 -20.58
CA ALA A 375 -11.55 0.88 -19.25
C ALA A 375 -10.93 -0.52 -19.08
N LEU A 376 -11.61 -1.58 -19.58
CA LEU A 376 -11.07 -2.94 -19.55
C LEU A 376 -9.79 -3.09 -20.37
N ARG A 377 -9.76 -2.53 -21.56
CA ARG A 377 -8.55 -2.51 -22.42
C ARG A 377 -7.41 -1.74 -21.77
N THR A 378 -7.73 -0.59 -21.21
CA THR A 378 -6.77 0.25 -20.49
C THR A 378 -6.21 -0.46 -19.28
N ALA A 379 -7.02 -1.17 -18.49
CA ALA A 379 -6.58 -1.95 -17.35
C ALA A 379 -5.56 -3.04 -17.75
N VAL A 380 -5.80 -3.77 -18.84
CA VAL A 380 -4.86 -4.79 -19.34
C VAL A 380 -3.57 -4.13 -19.83
N THR A 381 -3.65 -3.07 -20.63
CA THR A 381 -2.48 -2.44 -21.25
C THR A 381 -1.60 -1.74 -20.20
N LEU A 382 -2.22 -0.98 -19.28
CA LEU A 382 -1.48 -0.26 -18.26
C LEU A 382 -0.91 -1.19 -17.21
N SER A 383 -1.65 -2.21 -16.77
CA SER A 383 -1.13 -3.19 -15.82
C SER A 383 0.08 -3.94 -16.37
N LYS A 384 0.06 -4.33 -17.65
CA LYS A 384 1.20 -4.98 -18.30
C LYS A 384 2.42 -4.08 -18.38
N ARG A 385 2.20 -2.78 -18.64
CA ARG A 385 3.27 -1.80 -18.84
C ARG A 385 3.86 -1.30 -17.52
N TYR A 386 3.05 -1.06 -16.50
CA TYR A 386 3.44 -0.35 -15.28
C TYR A 386 3.48 -1.21 -14.02
N LEU A 387 2.96 -2.45 -14.08
CA LEU A 387 2.96 -3.40 -12.97
C LEU A 387 3.71 -4.69 -13.36
N PRO A 388 5.05 -4.63 -13.51
CA PRO A 388 5.85 -5.78 -13.94
C PRO A 388 5.95 -6.89 -12.90
N ASP A 389 5.78 -6.57 -11.61
CA ASP A 389 5.93 -7.51 -10.48
C ASP A 389 4.69 -8.38 -10.24
N ARG A 390 3.60 -8.15 -11.00
CA ARG A 390 2.36 -8.89 -10.91
C ARG A 390 1.97 -9.47 -12.28
N PHE A 391 1.12 -10.49 -12.29
CA PHE A 391 0.75 -11.21 -13.51
C PHE A 391 -0.71 -11.00 -13.89
N LEU A 392 -1.00 -11.04 -15.19
CA LEU A 392 -2.37 -11.08 -15.70
C LEU A 392 -3.00 -12.45 -15.41
N PRO A 393 -4.34 -12.52 -15.19
CA PRO A 393 -5.31 -11.41 -15.23
C PRO A 393 -5.45 -10.63 -13.91
N ASP A 394 -4.92 -11.14 -12.82
CA ASP A 394 -5.13 -10.66 -11.45
C ASP A 394 -4.86 -9.16 -11.29
N LYS A 395 -3.69 -8.68 -11.75
CA LYS A 395 -3.34 -7.25 -11.69
C LYS A 395 -4.32 -6.33 -12.43
N ALA A 396 -4.95 -6.81 -13.49
CA ALA A 396 -5.94 -6.03 -14.24
C ALA A 396 -7.32 -6.08 -13.57
N ILE A 397 -7.66 -7.20 -12.92
CA ILE A 397 -8.87 -7.35 -12.10
C ILE A 397 -8.79 -6.40 -10.90
N ASP A 398 -7.67 -6.39 -10.18
CA ASP A 398 -7.45 -5.50 -9.04
C ASP A 398 -7.61 -4.02 -9.43
N LEU A 399 -7.09 -3.60 -10.60
CA LEU A 399 -7.26 -2.24 -11.09
C LEU A 399 -8.72 -1.87 -11.33
N ILE A 400 -9.50 -2.78 -11.89
CA ILE A 400 -10.92 -2.55 -12.17
C ILE A 400 -11.69 -2.46 -10.86
N ASP A 401 -11.42 -3.35 -9.92
CA ASP A 401 -12.09 -3.39 -8.62
C ASP A 401 -11.82 -2.11 -7.83
N GLU A 402 -10.57 -1.66 -7.75
CA GLU A 402 -10.21 -0.44 -7.06
C GLU A 402 -10.73 0.82 -7.76
N ALA A 403 -10.70 0.86 -9.10
CA ALA A 403 -11.27 1.98 -9.84
C ALA A 403 -12.79 2.07 -9.62
N ALA A 404 -13.49 0.95 -9.65
CA ALA A 404 -14.91 0.89 -9.38
C ALA A 404 -15.24 1.34 -7.94
N ALA A 405 -14.46 0.91 -6.97
CA ALA A 405 -14.58 1.36 -5.59
C ALA A 405 -14.32 2.86 -5.43
N SER A 406 -13.28 3.39 -6.09
CA SER A 406 -12.91 4.82 -6.06
C SER A 406 -14.01 5.69 -6.67
N VAL A 407 -14.50 5.32 -7.84
CA VAL A 407 -15.61 6.02 -8.53
C VAL A 407 -16.88 6.02 -7.69
N LYS A 408 -17.22 4.89 -7.06
CA LYS A 408 -18.36 4.77 -6.14
C LYS A 408 -18.21 5.67 -4.90
N LEU A 409 -17.03 5.76 -4.33
CA LEU A 409 -16.73 6.64 -3.19
C LEU A 409 -16.82 8.11 -3.61
N SER A 410 -16.26 8.47 -4.77
CA SER A 410 -16.30 9.83 -5.31
C SER A 410 -17.74 10.29 -5.60
N ALA A 411 -18.57 9.41 -6.17
CA ALA A 411 -19.99 9.67 -6.42
C ALA A 411 -20.81 9.82 -5.13
N ARG A 412 -20.34 9.24 -4.02
CA ARG A 412 -21.00 9.36 -2.69
C ARG A 412 -20.39 10.43 -1.80
N SER A 413 -19.29 11.06 -2.22
CA SER A 413 -18.66 12.11 -1.41
C SER A 413 -19.60 13.28 -1.30
N ALA A 414 -19.79 13.75 -0.05
CA ALA A 414 -20.67 14.90 0.23
C ALA A 414 -20.20 16.14 -0.54
N SER A 415 -21.11 16.80 -1.25
CA SER A 415 -20.80 18.05 -1.94
C SER A 415 -20.24 19.08 -0.94
N PRO A 416 -19.47 20.07 -1.41
CA PRO A 416 -19.01 21.17 -0.55
C PRO A 416 -20.17 21.87 0.20
N GLU A 417 -21.33 21.94 -0.43
CA GLU A 417 -22.57 22.53 0.16
C GLU A 417 -23.07 21.68 1.32
N LEU A 418 -23.10 20.35 1.19
CA LEU A 418 -23.53 19.46 2.26
C LEU A 418 -22.56 19.52 3.45
N LYS A 419 -21.25 19.53 3.20
CA LYS A 419 -20.23 19.71 4.26
C LYS A 419 -20.41 21.04 4.99
N ALA A 420 -20.62 22.12 4.25
CA ALA A 420 -20.84 23.44 4.83
C ALA A 420 -22.12 23.49 5.70
N LEU A 421 -23.19 22.81 5.30
CA LEU A 421 -24.42 22.71 6.10
C LEU A 421 -24.21 21.86 7.36
N GLU A 422 -23.47 20.78 7.28
CA GLU A 422 -23.13 19.95 8.44
C GLU A 422 -22.20 20.66 9.42
N GLU A 423 -21.24 21.44 8.92
CA GLU A 423 -20.39 22.29 9.76
C GLU A 423 -21.21 23.39 10.47
N LYS A 424 -22.12 24.05 9.76
CA LYS A 424 -23.05 25.06 10.36
C LYS A 424 -23.96 24.42 11.42
N ALA A 425 -24.49 23.22 11.16
CA ALA A 425 -25.31 22.50 12.14
C ALA A 425 -24.49 22.13 13.39
N SER A 426 -23.24 21.69 13.20
CA SER A 426 -22.34 21.33 14.31
C SER A 426 -21.88 22.56 15.12
N ALA A 427 -21.66 23.70 14.47
CA ALA A 427 -21.34 24.94 15.12
C ALA A 427 -22.55 25.44 15.96
N ALA A 428 -23.76 25.46 15.38
CA ALA A 428 -25.00 25.82 16.10
C ALA A 428 -25.25 24.91 17.31
N ALA A 429 -24.93 23.60 17.20
CA ALA A 429 -25.04 22.67 18.33
C ALA A 429 -24.05 22.99 19.46
N ARG A 430 -22.79 23.33 19.15
CA ARG A 430 -21.78 23.74 20.15
C ARG A 430 -22.18 25.08 20.82
N ASP A 431 -22.63 26.05 20.03
CA ASP A 431 -23.04 27.36 20.55
C ASP A 431 -24.31 27.25 21.43
N LYS A 432 -25.24 26.35 21.10
CA LYS A 432 -26.37 25.97 21.92
C LYS A 432 -25.94 25.41 23.28
N GLU A 433 -24.99 24.49 23.31
CA GLU A 433 -24.46 23.96 24.57
C GLU A 433 -23.80 25.03 25.44
N THR A 434 -23.05 25.95 24.81
CA THR A 434 -22.45 27.08 25.54
C THR A 434 -23.48 28.03 26.09
N ALA A 435 -24.57 28.35 25.33
CA ALA A 435 -25.67 29.15 25.78
C ALA A 435 -26.45 28.50 26.96
N ILE A 436 -26.65 27.17 26.92
CA ILE A 436 -27.27 26.42 28.03
C ILE A 436 -26.40 26.50 29.29
N ARG A 437 -25.08 26.37 29.17
CA ARG A 437 -24.15 26.49 30.32
C ARG A 437 -24.14 27.91 30.90
N ALA A 438 -24.34 28.90 30.04
CA ALA A 438 -24.47 30.31 30.46
C ALA A 438 -25.86 30.68 30.95
N GLN A 439 -26.81 29.72 31.01
CA GLN A 439 -28.24 29.91 31.39
C GLN A 439 -29.03 30.92 30.49
N ASP A 440 -28.53 31.17 29.27
CA ASP A 440 -29.21 31.99 28.28
C ASP A 440 -30.15 31.12 27.44
N TYR A 441 -31.34 30.88 27.99
CA TYR A 441 -32.32 29.97 27.40
C TYR A 441 -32.97 30.52 26.13
N GLU A 442 -33.06 31.85 25.99
CA GLU A 442 -33.62 32.48 24.78
C GLU A 442 -32.67 32.29 23.58
N LYS A 443 -31.36 32.49 23.79
CA LYS A 443 -30.32 32.22 22.78
C LYS A 443 -30.21 30.74 22.45
N ALA A 444 -30.33 29.87 23.46
CA ALA A 444 -30.32 28.44 23.28
C ALA A 444 -31.50 27.93 22.44
N ALA A 445 -32.70 28.52 22.60
CA ALA A 445 -33.88 28.21 21.79
C ALA A 445 -33.69 28.61 20.32
N ARG A 446 -33.18 29.81 20.05
CA ARG A 446 -32.86 30.28 18.69
C ARG A 446 -31.81 29.41 18.00
N LEU A 447 -30.75 28.98 18.72
CA LEU A 447 -29.71 28.13 18.21
C LEU A 447 -30.19 26.71 17.95
N ARG A 448 -31.15 26.21 18.74
CA ARG A 448 -31.81 24.92 18.49
C ARG A 448 -32.58 24.95 17.17
N ASP A 449 -33.37 25.98 16.98
CA ASP A 449 -34.21 26.15 15.77
C ASP A 449 -33.30 26.30 14.50
N ALA A 450 -32.16 27.00 14.65
CA ALA A 450 -31.14 27.09 13.61
C ALA A 450 -30.49 25.74 13.31
N GLU A 451 -30.09 24.95 14.35
CA GLU A 451 -29.53 23.61 14.21
C GLU A 451 -30.51 22.68 13.47
N GLU A 452 -31.80 22.71 13.85
CA GLU A 452 -32.84 21.87 13.25
C GLU A 452 -33.08 22.24 11.78
N SER A 453 -33.05 23.54 11.45
CA SER A 453 -33.12 24.06 10.08
C SER A 453 -31.95 23.58 9.23
N PHE A 454 -30.71 23.70 9.72
CA PHE A 454 -29.51 23.22 8.98
C PHE A 454 -29.50 21.71 8.81
N ARG A 455 -29.93 20.93 9.79
CA ARG A 455 -30.10 19.49 9.68
C ARG A 455 -31.18 19.10 8.66
N ALA A 456 -32.30 19.82 8.63
CA ALA A 456 -33.32 19.58 7.64
C ALA A 456 -32.85 19.89 6.22
N GLN A 457 -32.10 20.99 6.03
CA GLN A 457 -31.49 21.34 4.74
C GLN A 457 -30.44 20.29 4.31
N ALA A 458 -29.56 19.87 5.22
CA ALA A 458 -28.57 18.81 4.95
C ALA A 458 -29.25 17.50 4.57
N SER A 459 -30.33 17.12 5.24
CA SER A 459 -31.13 15.93 4.92
C SER A 459 -31.80 16.02 3.54
N ALA A 460 -32.32 17.20 3.18
CA ALA A 460 -32.93 17.43 1.87
C ALA A 460 -31.87 17.35 0.74
N GLU A 461 -30.69 17.94 0.95
CA GLU A 461 -29.59 17.90 0.00
C GLU A 461 -29.01 16.51 -0.15
N ARG A 462 -28.87 15.72 0.94
CA ARG A 462 -28.52 14.29 0.86
C ARG A 462 -29.50 13.48 0.01
N LYS A 463 -30.81 13.72 0.18
CA LYS A 463 -31.84 13.05 -0.62
C LYS A 463 -31.81 13.45 -2.08
N LYS A 464 -31.50 14.71 -2.38
CA LYS A 464 -31.36 15.24 -3.74
C LYS A 464 -30.15 14.60 -4.42
N GLN A 465 -28.97 14.57 -3.76
CA GLN A 465 -27.76 13.91 -4.24
C GLN A 465 -27.95 12.41 -4.46
N ALA A 466 -28.62 11.71 -3.54
CA ALA A 466 -28.91 10.30 -3.71
C ALA A 466 -29.78 10.03 -4.96
N ARG A 467 -30.79 10.90 -5.23
CA ARG A 467 -31.63 10.81 -6.43
C ARG A 467 -30.89 11.16 -7.72
N GLU A 468 -29.97 12.10 -7.65
CA GLU A 468 -29.11 12.48 -8.78
C GLU A 468 -28.09 11.38 -9.09
N ALA A 469 -27.47 10.77 -8.07
CA ALA A 469 -26.58 9.62 -8.20
C ALA A 469 -27.30 8.37 -8.77
N GLU A 470 -28.57 8.14 -8.43
CA GLU A 470 -29.38 7.08 -9.04
C GLU A 470 -29.74 7.35 -10.51
N LYS A 471 -29.86 8.63 -10.91
CA LYS A 471 -30.17 9.00 -12.30
C LYS A 471 -28.95 9.04 -13.20
N THR A 472 -27.78 9.35 -12.66
CA THR A 472 -26.53 9.39 -13.40
C THR A 472 -25.91 8.00 -13.32
N ALA A 473 -26.00 7.22 -14.39
CA ALA A 473 -25.31 5.93 -14.48
C ALA A 473 -23.81 6.17 -14.29
N VAL A 474 -23.32 5.92 -13.07
CA VAL A 474 -21.89 6.06 -12.73
C VAL A 474 -21.11 5.03 -13.54
N ARG A 475 -20.12 5.47 -14.28
CA ARG A 475 -19.32 4.62 -15.17
C ARG A 475 -17.85 4.69 -14.79
N VAL A 476 -17.18 3.55 -14.91
CA VAL A 476 -15.72 3.49 -14.82
C VAL A 476 -15.14 3.72 -16.20
N THR A 477 -14.28 4.71 -16.32
CA THR A 477 -13.63 5.15 -17.57
C THR A 477 -12.17 4.72 -17.62
N ALA A 478 -11.54 4.88 -18.77
CA ALA A 478 -10.09 4.67 -18.94
C ALA A 478 -9.26 5.61 -18.04
N GLU A 479 -9.77 6.81 -17.76
CA GLU A 479 -9.09 7.80 -16.91
C GLU A 479 -9.09 7.39 -15.44
N ASP A 480 -10.17 6.76 -14.96
CA ASP A 480 -10.24 6.23 -13.60
C ASP A 480 -9.21 5.11 -13.38
N ILE A 481 -9.07 4.22 -14.36
CA ILE A 481 -8.03 3.17 -14.34
C ILE A 481 -6.63 3.81 -14.33
N ALA A 482 -6.38 4.81 -15.17
CA ALA A 482 -5.10 5.50 -15.21
C ALA A 482 -4.79 6.22 -13.90
N ALA A 483 -5.80 6.78 -13.23
CA ALA A 483 -5.65 7.39 -11.91
C ALA A 483 -5.24 6.38 -10.84
N VAL A 484 -5.84 5.18 -10.83
CA VAL A 484 -5.46 4.11 -9.90
C VAL A 484 -4.02 3.66 -10.16
N VAL A 485 -3.63 3.42 -11.42
CA VAL A 485 -2.25 3.06 -11.76
C VAL A 485 -1.27 4.14 -11.32
N SER A 486 -1.63 5.42 -11.50
CA SER A 486 -0.80 6.55 -11.04
C SER A 486 -0.64 6.56 -9.53
N ASN A 487 -1.69 6.26 -8.78
CA ASN A 487 -1.64 6.19 -7.32
C ASN A 487 -0.75 5.02 -6.83
N TRP A 488 -0.83 3.87 -7.48
CA TRP A 488 -0.04 2.69 -7.10
C TRP A 488 1.44 2.82 -7.41
N THR A 489 1.73 3.38 -8.59
CA THR A 489 3.11 3.42 -9.11
C THR A 489 3.80 4.74 -8.84
N GLY A 490 3.06 5.79 -8.51
CA GLY A 490 3.57 7.16 -8.46
C GLY A 490 3.90 7.73 -9.85
N ILE A 491 3.58 7.01 -10.94
CA ILE A 491 3.84 7.43 -12.32
C ILE A 491 2.59 8.12 -12.85
N PRO A 492 2.65 9.38 -13.32
CA PRO A 492 1.52 10.03 -13.97
C PRO A 492 1.24 9.34 -15.34
N VAL A 493 0.29 8.42 -15.33
CA VAL A 493 -0.07 7.58 -16.49
C VAL A 493 -1.21 8.21 -17.31
N THR A 494 -1.94 9.14 -16.73
CA THR A 494 -2.97 9.92 -17.42
C THR A 494 -2.38 10.61 -18.65
N ARG A 495 -3.14 10.73 -19.73
CA ARG A 495 -2.74 11.51 -20.91
C ARG A 495 -2.22 12.86 -20.43
N LEU A 496 -1.10 13.34 -21.05
CA LEU A 496 -0.51 14.64 -20.73
C LEU A 496 -1.64 15.66 -20.55
N ASN A 497 -1.97 15.96 -19.29
CA ASN A 497 -2.95 16.99 -19.00
C ASN A 497 -2.42 18.32 -19.55
N GLU A 498 -3.31 19.24 -19.91
CA GLU A 498 -2.90 20.57 -20.39
C GLU A 498 -1.88 21.23 -19.45
N SER A 499 -2.02 21.00 -18.15
CA SER A 499 -1.08 21.47 -17.12
C SER A 499 0.31 20.80 -17.20
N GLU A 500 0.40 19.53 -17.55
CA GLU A 500 1.69 18.81 -17.71
C GLU A 500 2.37 19.20 -19.02
N SER A 501 1.60 19.36 -20.09
CA SER A 501 2.09 19.89 -21.36
C SER A 501 2.65 21.30 -21.19
N ALA A 502 1.96 22.18 -20.46
CA ALA A 502 2.43 23.51 -20.13
C ALA A 502 3.74 23.47 -19.32
N ARG A 503 3.83 22.61 -18.29
CA ARG A 503 5.06 22.42 -17.50
C ARG A 503 6.24 21.93 -18.33
N LEU A 504 6.03 21.03 -19.28
CA LEU A 504 7.07 20.55 -20.18
C LEU A 504 7.52 21.65 -21.17
N LEU A 505 6.63 22.54 -21.60
CA LEU A 505 6.99 23.69 -22.44
C LEU A 505 7.83 24.71 -21.66
N THR A 506 7.50 24.98 -20.40
CA THR A 506 8.24 25.91 -19.52
C THR A 506 9.40 25.24 -18.75
N LEU A 507 9.72 23.97 -19.07
CA LEU A 507 10.76 23.22 -18.34
C LEU A 507 12.12 23.90 -18.36
N GLU A 508 12.52 24.56 -19.46
CA GLU A 508 13.77 25.29 -19.55
C GLU A 508 13.82 26.45 -18.56
N GLU A 509 12.75 27.23 -18.46
CA GLU A 509 12.62 28.33 -17.52
C GLU A 509 12.68 27.84 -16.07
N THR A 510 11.96 26.75 -15.79
CA THR A 510 11.95 26.11 -14.45
C THR A 510 13.36 25.63 -14.05
N LEU A 511 14.08 25.01 -14.97
CA LEU A 511 15.46 24.57 -14.69
C LEU A 511 16.40 25.76 -14.51
N HIS A 512 16.25 26.83 -15.31
CA HIS A 512 17.05 28.07 -15.19
C HIS A 512 16.75 28.86 -13.92
N ALA A 513 15.53 28.75 -13.36
CA ALA A 513 15.22 29.34 -12.07
C ALA A 513 16.12 28.81 -10.95
N ARG A 514 16.68 27.60 -11.13
CA ARG A 514 17.53 26.95 -10.12
C ARG A 514 18.99 26.83 -10.55
N VAL A 515 19.25 26.54 -11.81
CA VAL A 515 20.62 26.39 -12.36
C VAL A 515 21.05 27.67 -13.04
N VAL A 516 22.16 28.23 -12.61
CA VAL A 516 22.74 29.46 -13.19
C VAL A 516 23.77 29.11 -14.27
N GLY A 517 23.76 29.87 -15.36
CA GLY A 517 24.56 29.54 -16.51
C GLY A 517 24.13 28.22 -17.16
N GLN A 518 24.99 27.53 -17.86
CA GLN A 518 24.76 26.18 -18.41
C GLN A 518 23.58 26.08 -19.39
N GLU A 519 23.30 27.12 -20.20
CA GLU A 519 22.14 27.21 -21.09
C GLU A 519 22.08 26.03 -22.07
N ASP A 520 23.24 25.63 -22.63
CA ASP A 520 23.30 24.49 -23.55
C ASP A 520 22.92 23.18 -22.86
N ALA A 521 23.31 23.01 -21.58
CA ALA A 521 22.99 21.83 -20.80
C ALA A 521 21.50 21.76 -20.50
N VAL A 522 20.93 22.85 -20.00
CA VAL A 522 19.49 22.94 -19.67
C VAL A 522 18.64 22.69 -20.94
N ARG A 523 18.99 23.33 -22.06
CA ARG A 523 18.28 23.19 -23.33
C ARG A 523 18.34 21.74 -23.86
N ALA A 524 19.52 21.10 -23.79
CA ALA A 524 19.70 19.72 -24.24
C ALA A 524 18.88 18.74 -23.37
N VAL A 525 18.92 18.89 -22.05
CA VAL A 525 18.12 18.05 -21.11
C VAL A 525 16.63 18.24 -21.35
N ALA A 526 16.15 19.49 -21.39
CA ALA A 526 14.73 19.77 -21.61
C ALA A 526 14.21 19.19 -22.94
N ARG A 527 15.00 19.30 -24.01
CA ARG A 527 14.66 18.73 -25.31
C ARG A 527 14.57 17.21 -25.30
N ALA A 528 15.52 16.55 -24.65
CA ALA A 528 15.53 15.09 -24.57
C ALA A 528 14.36 14.56 -23.71
N ILE A 529 14.06 15.21 -22.59
CA ILE A 529 12.92 14.88 -21.73
C ILE A 529 11.58 15.07 -22.48
N ARG A 530 11.42 16.19 -23.20
CA ARG A 530 10.22 16.40 -24.03
C ARG A 530 10.03 15.27 -25.06
N ARG A 531 11.11 14.87 -25.77
CA ARG A 531 11.06 13.74 -26.73
C ARG A 531 10.64 12.42 -26.06
N GLY A 532 11.18 12.15 -24.88
CA GLY A 532 10.86 10.94 -24.11
C GLY A 532 9.40 10.91 -23.64
N ARG A 533 8.87 12.04 -23.18
CA ARG A 533 7.52 12.15 -22.64
C ARG A 533 6.42 12.14 -23.71
N VAL A 534 6.65 12.77 -24.85
CA VAL A 534 5.69 12.77 -25.97
C VAL A 534 5.59 11.39 -26.65
N GLY A 535 6.49 10.45 -26.32
CA GLY A 535 6.43 9.07 -26.83
C GLY A 535 7.03 8.89 -28.23
N VAL A 536 7.81 9.87 -28.73
CA VAL A 536 8.52 9.76 -30.02
C VAL A 536 9.77 8.87 -29.90
N LYS A 537 10.23 8.63 -28.68
CA LYS A 537 11.39 7.78 -28.38
C LYS A 537 11.00 6.30 -28.33
N ASP A 538 11.98 5.41 -28.53
CA ASP A 538 11.82 3.96 -28.36
C ASP A 538 11.27 3.64 -26.93
N PRO A 539 10.11 2.98 -26.82
CA PRO A 539 9.47 2.69 -25.54
C PRO A 539 10.27 1.74 -24.64
N LYS A 540 11.30 1.08 -25.17
CA LYS A 540 12.17 0.19 -24.40
C LYS A 540 13.24 0.93 -23.61
N ARG A 541 13.56 2.19 -23.96
CA ARG A 541 14.65 2.96 -23.34
C ARG A 541 14.16 3.85 -22.21
N PRO A 542 15.04 4.25 -21.27
CA PRO A 542 14.73 5.27 -20.25
C PRO A 542 14.20 6.56 -20.86
N VAL A 543 13.45 7.38 -20.10
CA VAL A 543 12.91 8.68 -20.55
C VAL A 543 14.01 9.56 -21.14
N GLY A 544 15.19 9.58 -20.51
CA GLY A 544 16.38 10.26 -20.98
C GLY A 544 17.63 9.66 -20.39
N SER A 545 18.71 9.65 -21.15
CA SER A 545 20.03 9.21 -20.70
C SER A 545 21.07 10.27 -21.01
N PHE A 546 21.77 10.74 -19.98
CA PHE A 546 22.65 11.89 -20.04
C PHE A 546 24.03 11.59 -19.46
N LEU A 547 25.08 12.08 -20.13
CA LEU A 547 26.44 12.06 -19.60
C LEU A 547 26.90 13.50 -19.40
N PHE A 548 27.05 13.92 -18.14
CA PHE A 548 27.47 15.25 -17.73
C PHE A 548 28.98 15.30 -17.48
N LEU A 549 29.68 16.07 -18.30
CA LEU A 549 31.12 16.21 -18.25
C LEU A 549 31.52 17.62 -17.76
N GLY A 550 32.54 17.69 -16.91
CA GLY A 550 33.06 18.97 -16.45
C GLY A 550 33.67 18.93 -15.06
N PRO A 551 34.33 20.02 -14.63
CA PRO A 551 34.92 20.08 -13.30
C PRO A 551 33.89 19.99 -12.18
N THR A 552 34.37 19.85 -10.95
CA THR A 552 33.50 19.85 -9.76
C THR A 552 32.90 21.24 -9.53
N GLY A 553 31.69 21.31 -8.98
CA GLY A 553 31.09 22.60 -8.58
C GLY A 553 30.48 23.45 -9.70
N VAL A 554 30.34 22.93 -10.95
CA VAL A 554 29.74 23.67 -12.08
C VAL A 554 28.22 23.48 -12.23
N GLY A 555 27.60 22.72 -11.32
CA GLY A 555 26.15 22.54 -11.30
C GLY A 555 25.61 21.21 -11.82
N LYS A 556 26.44 20.17 -12.11
CA LYS A 556 26.02 18.85 -12.59
C LYS A 556 24.95 18.20 -11.69
N THR A 557 25.24 18.09 -10.40
CA THR A 557 24.31 17.49 -9.41
C THR A 557 23.09 18.40 -9.17
N GLU A 558 23.26 19.73 -9.25
CA GLU A 558 22.16 20.66 -9.05
C GLU A 558 21.15 20.59 -10.21
N LEU A 559 21.62 20.47 -11.45
CA LEU A 559 20.74 20.23 -12.61
C LEU A 559 19.97 18.90 -12.48
N SER A 560 20.62 17.85 -11.93
CA SER A 560 19.96 16.57 -11.66
C SER A 560 18.84 16.70 -10.62
N LYS A 561 19.07 17.49 -9.56
CA LYS A 561 18.04 17.79 -8.54
C LYS A 561 16.90 18.63 -9.09
N ALA A 562 17.24 19.69 -9.83
CA ALA A 562 16.25 20.53 -10.50
C ALA A 562 15.38 19.73 -11.45
N LEU A 563 15.97 18.78 -12.18
CA LEU A 563 15.22 17.89 -13.07
C LEU A 563 14.30 16.95 -12.28
N ALA A 564 14.78 16.40 -11.13
CA ALA A 564 13.95 15.55 -10.27
C ALA A 564 12.72 16.31 -9.76
N GLU A 565 12.89 17.54 -9.30
CA GLU A 565 11.80 18.38 -8.83
C GLU A 565 10.84 18.77 -9.96
N ALA A 566 11.35 19.24 -11.11
CA ALA A 566 10.53 19.75 -12.20
C ALA A 566 9.71 18.66 -12.91
N VAL A 567 10.28 17.47 -13.11
CA VAL A 567 9.67 16.38 -13.89
C VAL A 567 9.04 15.31 -13.01
N PHE A 568 9.66 14.99 -11.86
CA PHE A 568 9.26 13.91 -10.98
C PHE A 568 8.61 14.39 -9.68
N GLY A 569 8.45 15.72 -9.51
CA GLY A 569 7.64 16.36 -8.49
C GLY A 569 8.33 16.56 -7.13
N SER A 570 9.50 15.94 -6.86
CA SER A 570 10.26 16.09 -5.63
C SER A 570 11.75 15.89 -5.85
N GLU A 571 12.61 16.61 -5.11
CA GLU A 571 14.05 16.31 -5.06
C GLU A 571 14.32 14.88 -4.55
N ASP A 572 13.48 14.35 -3.68
CA ASP A 572 13.59 13.00 -3.13
C ASP A 572 13.31 11.90 -4.16
N ALA A 573 12.78 12.26 -5.34
CA ALA A 573 12.68 11.37 -6.49
C ALA A 573 14.03 11.15 -7.19
N MET A 574 15.16 11.58 -6.61
CA MET A 574 16.50 11.33 -7.09
C MET A 574 17.17 10.19 -6.31
N ILE A 575 17.57 9.14 -7.04
CA ILE A 575 18.37 8.02 -6.54
C ILE A 575 19.83 8.32 -6.89
N ARG A 576 20.65 8.65 -5.91
CA ARG A 576 22.09 8.87 -6.13
C ARG A 576 22.88 7.64 -5.75
N ILE A 577 23.82 7.27 -6.64
CA ILE A 577 24.79 6.18 -6.46
C ILE A 577 26.18 6.74 -6.80
N ASP A 578 27.08 6.69 -5.81
CA ASP A 578 28.47 7.12 -5.95
C ASP A 578 29.31 5.95 -6.46
N MET A 579 29.85 6.10 -7.66
CA MET A 579 30.63 5.05 -8.30
C MET A 579 32.01 4.83 -7.66
N SER A 580 32.44 5.70 -6.78
CA SER A 580 33.65 5.48 -5.97
C SER A 580 33.53 4.28 -5.04
N GLU A 581 32.31 3.89 -4.67
CA GLU A 581 32.05 2.70 -3.85
C GLU A 581 32.06 1.40 -4.65
N TYR A 582 32.12 1.47 -5.98
CA TYR A 582 31.97 0.35 -6.93
C TYR A 582 33.19 0.18 -7.83
N MET A 583 34.39 0.41 -7.32
CA MET A 583 35.65 0.26 -8.03
C MET A 583 36.08 -1.21 -8.18
N GLU A 584 35.64 -2.08 -7.26
CA GLU A 584 36.03 -3.47 -7.21
C GLU A 584 34.99 -4.37 -7.89
N LYS A 585 35.47 -5.51 -8.46
CA LYS A 585 34.61 -6.48 -9.13
C LYS A 585 33.47 -7.00 -8.23
N HIS A 586 33.74 -7.22 -6.95
CA HIS A 586 32.72 -7.70 -5.99
C HIS A 586 31.69 -6.64 -5.61
N ALA A 587 31.96 -5.37 -5.87
CA ALA A 587 31.01 -4.31 -5.59
C ALA A 587 29.80 -4.33 -6.54
N VAL A 588 29.91 -4.94 -7.70
CA VAL A 588 28.81 -5.09 -8.68
C VAL A 588 27.64 -5.87 -8.07
N SER A 589 27.92 -6.91 -7.29
CA SER A 589 26.89 -7.69 -6.61
C SER A 589 26.08 -6.85 -5.60
N ARG A 590 26.64 -5.77 -5.06
CA ARG A 590 25.87 -4.84 -4.20
C ARG A 590 24.87 -4.01 -4.99
N LEU A 591 25.08 -3.79 -6.30
CA LEU A 591 24.14 -3.03 -7.14
C LEU A 591 22.91 -3.85 -7.51
N ILE A 592 23.08 -5.12 -7.93
CA ILE A 592 22.04 -5.98 -8.48
C ILE A 592 21.67 -7.17 -7.57
N GLY A 593 22.37 -7.33 -6.42
CA GLY A 593 22.22 -8.47 -5.53
C GLY A 593 23.29 -9.53 -5.67
N SER A 594 23.52 -10.33 -4.63
CA SER A 594 24.47 -11.42 -4.61
C SER A 594 23.87 -12.68 -5.24
N PRO A 595 24.64 -13.46 -6.01
CA PRO A 595 24.17 -14.74 -6.56
C PRO A 595 23.79 -15.74 -5.45
N PRO A 596 22.93 -16.74 -5.74
CA PRO A 596 22.56 -17.77 -4.78
C PRO A 596 23.79 -18.48 -4.19
N GLY A 597 23.81 -18.61 -2.86
CA GLY A 597 24.91 -19.27 -2.14
C GLY A 597 26.02 -18.34 -1.63
N TYR A 598 25.96 -17.05 -1.90
CA TYR A 598 26.87 -16.04 -1.33
C TYR A 598 26.22 -15.30 -0.17
N VAL A 599 27.04 -14.82 0.77
CA VAL A 599 26.60 -13.98 1.89
C VAL A 599 25.94 -12.71 1.34
N GLY A 600 24.73 -12.38 1.84
CA GLY A 600 23.96 -11.22 1.37
C GLY A 600 22.99 -11.51 0.20
N TYR A 601 22.69 -12.78 -0.11
CA TYR A 601 21.69 -13.14 -1.13
C TYR A 601 20.29 -12.63 -0.79
N ASP A 602 19.91 -12.65 0.50
CA ASP A 602 18.60 -12.14 0.97
C ASP A 602 18.54 -10.60 1.00
N GLU A 603 19.68 -9.92 0.94
CA GLU A 603 19.78 -8.48 0.81
C GLU A 603 19.69 -8.13 -0.69
N GLY A 604 18.56 -7.58 -1.15
CA GLY A 604 18.38 -7.14 -2.54
C GLY A 604 19.44 -6.14 -2.99
N GLY A 605 19.67 -5.99 -4.29
CA GLY A 605 20.63 -5.04 -4.84
C GLY A 605 20.27 -3.60 -4.53
N GLN A 606 21.24 -2.77 -4.14
CA GLN A 606 21.00 -1.37 -3.73
C GLN A 606 20.38 -0.51 -4.84
N LEU A 607 20.77 -0.72 -6.10
CA LEU A 607 20.20 -0.02 -7.24
C LEU A 607 18.80 -0.58 -7.55
N THR A 608 18.69 -1.89 -7.68
CA THR A 608 17.47 -2.57 -8.08
C THR A 608 16.34 -2.36 -7.08
N GLU A 609 16.62 -2.46 -5.78
CA GLU A 609 15.66 -2.19 -4.71
C GLU A 609 15.16 -0.73 -4.70
N LYS A 610 16.09 0.25 -4.83
CA LYS A 610 15.72 1.67 -4.82
C LYS A 610 14.85 2.01 -6.02
N VAL A 611 15.16 1.50 -7.22
CA VAL A 611 14.39 1.76 -8.44
C VAL A 611 13.04 1.03 -8.40
N ARG A 612 12.99 -0.19 -7.88
CA ARG A 612 11.72 -0.92 -7.68
C ARG A 612 10.75 -0.16 -6.78
N ARG A 613 11.28 0.48 -5.72
CA ARG A 613 10.47 1.32 -4.80
C ARG A 613 10.08 2.67 -5.40
N LYS A 614 10.93 3.23 -6.28
CA LYS A 614 10.71 4.52 -6.93
C LYS A 614 10.94 4.39 -8.44
N PRO A 615 10.03 3.76 -9.19
CA PRO A 615 10.19 3.50 -10.62
C PRO A 615 10.10 4.78 -11.46
N TYR A 616 9.60 5.87 -10.89
CA TYR A 616 9.52 7.19 -11.49
C TYR A 616 10.48 8.13 -10.78
N SER A 617 11.73 8.20 -11.28
CA SER A 617 12.81 8.89 -10.58
C SER A 617 13.96 9.27 -11.51
N VAL A 618 14.84 10.15 -11.03
CA VAL A 618 16.14 10.40 -11.61
C VAL A 618 17.17 9.47 -10.97
N VAL A 619 17.87 8.68 -11.78
CA VAL A 619 18.97 7.83 -11.29
C VAL A 619 20.29 8.50 -11.65
N LEU A 620 20.99 8.99 -10.65
CA LEU A 620 22.26 9.68 -10.78
C LEU A 620 23.43 8.73 -10.43
N PHE A 621 24.25 8.40 -11.41
CA PHE A 621 25.52 7.72 -11.24
C PHE A 621 26.65 8.77 -11.19
N ASP A 622 27.18 9.01 -10.01
CA ASP A 622 28.20 10.05 -9.79
C ASP A 622 29.59 9.45 -9.98
N GLU A 623 30.48 10.17 -10.69
CA GLU A 623 31.89 9.79 -10.97
C GLU A 623 32.02 8.43 -11.70
N ILE A 624 31.28 8.26 -12.81
CA ILE A 624 31.18 6.99 -13.56
C ILE A 624 32.55 6.45 -14.04
N GLU A 625 33.56 7.31 -14.24
CA GLU A 625 34.93 6.92 -14.60
C GLU A 625 35.63 6.07 -13.54
N LYS A 626 35.15 6.08 -12.30
CA LYS A 626 35.71 5.27 -11.22
C LYS A 626 35.12 3.87 -11.14
N ALA A 627 34.00 3.64 -11.81
CA ALA A 627 33.29 2.35 -11.76
C ALA A 627 34.10 1.23 -12.42
N HIS A 628 33.98 0.01 -11.86
CA HIS A 628 34.51 -1.20 -12.49
C HIS A 628 33.83 -1.45 -13.86
N GLU A 629 34.52 -2.09 -14.80
CA GLU A 629 33.98 -2.35 -16.16
C GLU A 629 32.69 -3.16 -16.17
N ASP A 630 32.49 -4.05 -15.21
CA ASP A 630 31.25 -4.84 -15.09
C ASP A 630 30.03 -3.96 -14.76
N VAL A 631 30.21 -2.82 -14.10
CA VAL A 631 29.12 -1.82 -13.90
C VAL A 631 28.68 -1.23 -15.22
N TRP A 632 29.61 -1.01 -16.15
CA TRP A 632 29.28 -0.47 -17.46
C TRP A 632 28.42 -1.46 -18.27
N ASN A 633 28.60 -2.77 -18.09
CA ASN A 633 27.76 -3.77 -18.74
C ASN A 633 26.30 -3.72 -18.22
N ILE A 634 26.10 -3.46 -16.93
CA ILE A 634 24.76 -3.25 -16.35
C ILE A 634 24.14 -1.96 -16.92
N LEU A 635 24.93 -0.88 -16.99
CA LEU A 635 24.45 0.37 -17.54
C LEU A 635 24.09 0.24 -19.03
N LEU A 636 24.84 -0.55 -19.82
CA LEU A 636 24.48 -0.84 -21.20
C LEU A 636 23.12 -1.51 -21.30
N GLN A 637 22.82 -2.48 -20.43
CA GLN A 637 21.52 -3.13 -20.37
C GLN A 637 20.40 -2.13 -20.02
N ILE A 638 20.65 -1.26 -19.04
CA ILE A 638 19.70 -0.19 -18.67
C ILE A 638 19.41 0.73 -19.85
N LEU A 639 20.47 1.17 -20.56
CA LEU A 639 20.36 2.14 -21.65
C LEU A 639 19.74 1.57 -22.93
N GLU A 640 19.82 0.25 -23.14
CA GLU A 640 19.33 -0.43 -24.34
C GLU A 640 17.93 -1.02 -24.14
N ASP A 641 17.79 -1.87 -23.11
CA ASP A 641 16.57 -2.64 -22.85
C ASP A 641 15.65 -1.94 -21.84
N GLY A 642 16.17 -0.97 -21.06
CA GLY A 642 15.44 -0.29 -20.00
C GLY A 642 15.05 -1.20 -18.84
N VAL A 643 15.60 -2.42 -18.76
CA VAL A 643 15.28 -3.41 -17.73
C VAL A 643 16.54 -4.12 -17.28
N VAL A 644 16.69 -4.33 -15.98
CA VAL A 644 17.77 -5.15 -15.39
C VAL A 644 17.16 -6.29 -14.59
N THR A 645 17.73 -7.48 -14.73
CA THR A 645 17.34 -8.61 -13.88
C THR A 645 18.25 -8.65 -12.66
N ASP A 646 17.65 -8.65 -11.47
CA ASP A 646 18.40 -8.78 -10.22
C ASP A 646 18.89 -10.23 -9.99
N ALA A 647 19.67 -10.45 -8.94
CA ALA A 647 20.19 -11.75 -8.61
C ALA A 647 19.12 -12.76 -8.15
N GLN A 648 17.93 -12.28 -7.79
CA GLN A 648 16.78 -13.09 -7.41
C GLN A 648 15.89 -13.45 -8.61
N GLY A 649 16.22 -12.92 -9.82
CA GLY A 649 15.46 -13.18 -11.04
C GLY A 649 14.35 -12.15 -11.33
N HIS A 650 14.16 -11.15 -10.48
CA HIS A 650 13.17 -10.11 -10.71
C HIS A 650 13.64 -9.11 -11.77
N LYS A 651 12.73 -8.69 -12.62
CA LYS A 651 12.97 -7.66 -13.64
C LYS A 651 12.67 -6.28 -13.08
N VAL A 652 13.67 -5.42 -13.01
CA VAL A 652 13.54 -4.03 -12.55
C VAL A 652 13.49 -3.10 -13.74
N ASP A 653 12.45 -2.27 -13.81
CA ASP A 653 12.12 -1.41 -14.95
C ASP A 653 12.69 0.01 -14.77
N PHE A 654 13.55 0.43 -15.70
CA PHE A 654 14.15 1.76 -15.78
C PHE A 654 13.53 2.64 -16.88
N ARG A 655 12.54 2.16 -17.62
CA ARG A 655 11.94 2.88 -18.77
C ARG A 655 11.29 4.19 -18.38
N ASN A 656 10.84 4.30 -17.13
CA ASN A 656 10.23 5.52 -16.60
C ASN A 656 11.23 6.39 -15.80
N THR A 657 12.52 6.04 -15.80
CA THR A 657 13.56 6.82 -15.13
C THR A 657 14.31 7.72 -16.10
N ALA A 658 14.90 8.81 -15.57
CA ALA A 658 15.92 9.58 -16.27
C ALA A 658 17.30 9.19 -15.71
N VAL A 659 18.17 8.66 -16.55
CA VAL A 659 19.50 8.19 -16.16
C VAL A 659 20.51 9.30 -16.42
N ILE A 660 21.17 9.75 -15.36
CA ILE A 660 22.22 10.79 -15.42
C ILE A 660 23.53 10.17 -14.92
N MET A 661 24.57 10.31 -15.68
CA MET A 661 25.92 9.91 -15.33
C MET A 661 26.79 11.14 -15.27
N THR A 662 27.55 11.34 -14.19
CA THR A 662 28.50 12.47 -14.11
C THR A 662 29.92 11.96 -14.24
N SER A 663 30.76 12.78 -14.85
CA SER A 663 32.20 12.49 -14.96
C SER A 663 33.03 13.77 -14.84
N ASN A 664 34.22 13.63 -14.27
CA ASN A 664 35.22 14.69 -14.19
C ASN A 664 36.29 14.59 -15.30
N ILE A 665 36.11 13.67 -16.26
CA ILE A 665 36.98 13.56 -17.44
C ILE A 665 36.98 14.88 -18.20
N GLY A 666 38.17 15.32 -18.65
CA GLY A 666 38.37 16.59 -19.34
C GLY A 666 38.35 17.82 -18.44
N ALA A 667 38.19 17.66 -17.11
CA ALA A 667 38.21 18.80 -16.19
C ALA A 667 39.49 19.65 -16.30
N LYS A 668 40.64 18.97 -16.48
CA LYS A 668 41.95 19.68 -16.70
C LYS A 668 41.94 20.47 -18.00
N SER A 669 41.40 19.94 -19.08
CA SER A 669 41.29 20.62 -20.37
C SER A 669 40.36 21.83 -20.31
N ILE A 670 39.28 21.74 -19.51
CA ILE A 670 38.32 22.82 -19.29
C ILE A 670 38.95 23.91 -18.39
N THR A 671 39.74 23.55 -17.37
CA THR A 671 40.39 24.50 -16.45
C THR A 671 41.63 25.13 -17.07
N ALA A 672 42.40 24.43 -17.89
CA ALA A 672 43.62 24.94 -18.53
C ALA A 672 43.38 25.88 -19.73
N ALA A 673 42.17 25.96 -20.25
CA ALA A 673 41.81 26.78 -21.42
C ALA A 673 41.98 28.31 -21.22
N GLY A 674 42.56 28.74 -20.08
CA GLY A 674 42.95 30.13 -19.80
C GLY A 674 44.43 30.45 -20.00
N THR A 675 45.30 29.51 -20.38
CA THR A 675 46.73 29.75 -20.62
C THR A 675 47.08 29.31 -22.05
N PRO A 676 47.22 30.24 -22.99
CA PRO A 676 47.61 29.89 -24.38
C PRO A 676 49.10 29.49 -24.38
N LEU A 677 49.37 28.19 -24.64
CA LEU A 677 50.68 27.72 -25.07
C LEU A 677 50.75 27.91 -26.61
N GLY A 678 51.27 29.04 -27.05
CA GLY A 678 51.62 29.30 -28.41
C GLY A 678 51.12 30.66 -28.94
N PHE A 679 51.97 31.35 -29.71
CA PHE A 679 51.72 32.65 -30.38
C PHE A 679 50.52 32.56 -31.33
N VAL A 680 49.33 32.94 -30.88
CA VAL A 680 48.19 33.22 -31.71
C VAL A 680 47.62 34.56 -31.31
N PRO A 681 47.39 35.50 -32.24
CA PRO A 681 46.88 36.82 -31.91
C PRO A 681 45.52 36.73 -31.19
N GLU A 682 45.44 37.44 -30.09
CA GLU A 682 44.37 37.32 -29.10
C GLU A 682 43.04 38.02 -29.47
N GLU A 683 42.95 38.63 -30.67
CA GLU A 683 41.89 39.61 -30.93
C GLU A 683 40.61 39.11 -31.60
N GLN A 684 40.42 37.83 -31.94
CA GLN A 684 39.21 37.43 -32.67
C GLN A 684 38.66 36.02 -32.44
N LYS A 685 38.83 35.38 -31.30
CA LYS A 685 38.04 34.17 -31.04
C LYS A 685 36.93 34.48 -30.03
N SER A 686 35.68 34.45 -30.53
CA SER A 686 34.51 34.53 -29.69
C SER A 686 34.57 33.44 -28.59
N ALA A 687 34.06 33.74 -27.39
CA ALA A 687 34.01 32.78 -26.23
C ALA A 687 33.40 31.45 -26.63
N ASP A 688 32.49 31.47 -27.62
CA ASP A 688 31.82 30.25 -28.13
C ASP A 688 32.77 29.41 -29.03
N ALA A 689 33.68 30.01 -29.79
CA ALA A 689 34.67 29.27 -30.58
C ALA A 689 35.73 28.59 -29.68
N GLN A 690 36.11 29.25 -28.59
CA GLN A 690 37.01 28.67 -27.57
C GLN A 690 36.33 27.50 -26.87
N PHE A 691 35.06 27.64 -26.49
CA PHE A 691 34.30 26.57 -25.84
C PHE A 691 34.09 25.38 -26.80
N ALA A 692 33.86 25.61 -28.10
CA ALA A 692 33.74 24.55 -29.09
C ALA A 692 35.03 23.72 -29.22
N ALA A 693 36.21 24.37 -29.19
CA ALA A 693 37.49 23.67 -29.16
C ALA A 693 37.70 22.83 -27.89
N VAL A 694 37.36 23.37 -26.73
CA VAL A 694 37.43 22.67 -25.45
C VAL A 694 36.48 21.46 -25.47
N LYS A 695 35.27 21.64 -25.94
CA LYS A 695 34.26 20.57 -26.08
C LYS A 695 34.79 19.44 -26.95
N ALA A 696 35.43 19.77 -28.10
CA ALA A 696 36.03 18.76 -28.99
C ALA A 696 37.16 17.96 -28.28
N ALA A 697 38.02 18.66 -27.54
CA ALA A 697 39.10 18.03 -26.75
C ALA A 697 38.57 17.08 -25.67
N VAL A 698 37.55 17.52 -24.90
CA VAL A 698 36.89 16.70 -23.87
C VAL A 698 36.22 15.47 -24.48
N ILE A 699 35.54 15.62 -25.62
CA ILE A 699 34.92 14.49 -26.32
C ILE A 699 35.99 13.50 -26.84
N ALA A 700 37.14 13.99 -27.28
CA ALA A 700 38.25 13.13 -27.72
C ALA A 700 38.84 12.33 -26.53
N GLU A 701 38.98 12.94 -25.33
CA GLU A 701 39.41 12.28 -24.12
C GLU A 701 38.40 11.25 -23.63
N LEU A 702 37.11 11.59 -23.71
CA LEU A 702 36.00 10.68 -23.37
C LEU A 702 36.04 9.41 -24.23
N ARG A 703 36.26 9.53 -25.55
CA ARG A 703 36.36 8.40 -26.50
C ARG A 703 37.56 7.49 -26.23
N ARG A 704 38.57 7.97 -25.51
CA ARG A 704 39.72 7.14 -25.06
C ARG A 704 39.42 6.37 -23.80
N THR A 705 38.54 6.87 -22.95
CA THR A 705 38.20 6.29 -21.64
C THR A 705 37.07 5.29 -21.73
N PHE A 706 36.01 5.66 -22.46
CA PHE A 706 34.81 4.82 -22.58
C PHE A 706 34.74 4.09 -23.92
N ARG A 707 34.21 2.89 -23.91
CA ARG A 707 33.99 2.10 -25.13
C ARG A 707 33.00 2.83 -26.06
N PRO A 708 33.22 2.82 -27.39
CA PRO A 708 32.31 3.47 -28.35
C PRO A 708 30.87 2.97 -28.23
N GLU A 709 30.69 1.70 -27.91
CA GLU A 709 29.38 1.09 -27.72
C GLU A 709 28.58 1.77 -26.59
N PHE A 710 29.21 2.08 -25.48
CA PHE A 710 28.59 2.78 -24.36
C PHE A 710 28.17 4.21 -24.74
N LEU A 711 29.08 4.94 -25.40
CA LEU A 711 28.81 6.33 -25.77
C LEU A 711 27.67 6.46 -26.80
N ASN A 712 27.52 5.47 -27.69
CA ASN A 712 26.44 5.46 -28.70
C ASN A 712 25.05 5.14 -28.09
N ARG A 713 24.99 4.66 -26.85
CA ARG A 713 23.70 4.38 -26.17
C ARG A 713 23.21 5.55 -25.33
N VAL A 714 24.08 6.51 -25.03
CA VAL A 714 23.72 7.74 -24.32
C VAL A 714 23.02 8.70 -25.28
N ASP A 715 21.87 9.24 -24.88
CA ASP A 715 21.08 10.17 -25.72
C ASP A 715 21.81 11.50 -25.94
N GLU A 716 22.39 12.06 -24.88
CA GLU A 716 23.05 13.36 -24.95
C GLU A 716 24.31 13.38 -24.05
N THR A 717 25.43 13.76 -24.64
CA THR A 717 26.67 14.03 -23.91
C THR A 717 26.84 15.54 -23.76
N ILE A 718 26.82 16.02 -22.53
CA ILE A 718 26.73 17.43 -22.20
C ILE A 718 28.02 17.87 -21.48
N VAL A 719 28.72 18.84 -22.06
CA VAL A 719 29.93 19.44 -21.48
C VAL A 719 29.51 20.73 -20.77
N PHE A 720 29.72 20.78 -19.45
CA PHE A 720 29.44 21.94 -18.61
C PHE A 720 30.52 23.01 -18.80
N ARG A 721 30.09 24.26 -18.98
CA ARG A 721 30.98 25.42 -19.05
C ARG A 721 31.54 25.77 -17.66
N ARG A 722 32.70 26.41 -17.62
CA ARG A 722 33.15 27.06 -16.38
C ARG A 722 32.17 28.18 -16.01
N LEU A 723 31.94 28.30 -14.72
CA LEU A 723 31.16 29.41 -14.17
C LEU A 723 31.98 30.72 -14.32
N SER A 724 31.31 31.77 -14.76
CA SER A 724 31.87 33.12 -14.73
C SER A 724 31.82 33.72 -13.30
N ARG A 725 32.46 34.85 -13.08
CA ARG A 725 32.31 35.57 -11.79
C ARG A 725 30.87 36.06 -11.60
N GLU A 726 30.20 36.45 -12.66
CA GLU A 726 28.82 36.88 -12.66
C GLU A 726 27.89 35.72 -12.29
N ASP A 727 28.12 34.54 -12.87
CA ASP A 727 27.38 33.31 -12.49
C ASP A 727 27.55 32.98 -11.01
N CYS A 728 28.79 33.11 -10.48
CA CYS A 728 29.05 32.87 -9.07
C CYS A 728 28.38 33.91 -8.17
N ALA A 729 28.25 35.17 -8.57
CA ALA A 729 27.53 36.20 -7.84
C ALA A 729 26.03 35.90 -7.79
N GLU A 730 25.48 35.45 -8.92
CA GLU A 730 24.07 35.01 -8.99
C GLU A 730 23.80 33.76 -8.11
N ILE A 731 24.71 32.77 -8.13
CA ILE A 731 24.64 31.60 -7.24
C ILE A 731 24.72 32.02 -5.77
N ALA A 732 25.62 32.94 -5.43
CA ALA A 732 25.74 33.47 -4.06
C ALA A 732 24.44 34.17 -3.63
N ARG A 733 23.81 34.96 -4.50
CA ARG A 733 22.54 35.65 -4.26
C ARG A 733 21.42 34.62 -3.97
N ARG A 734 21.31 33.55 -4.78
CA ARG A 734 20.31 32.50 -4.57
C ARG A 734 20.51 31.70 -3.29
N LEU A 735 21.75 31.37 -2.95
CA LEU A 735 22.10 30.71 -1.70
C LEU A 735 21.80 31.59 -0.47
N LEU A 736 22.07 32.87 -0.57
CA LEU A 736 21.70 33.85 0.48
C LEU A 736 20.19 33.95 0.63
N ALA A 737 19.43 34.01 -0.47
CA ALA A 737 17.98 34.04 -0.42
C ALA A 737 17.37 32.79 0.26
N GLN A 738 17.98 31.62 0.07
CA GLN A 738 17.58 30.40 0.82
C GLN A 738 17.86 30.53 2.33
N THR A 739 19.00 31.15 2.70
CA THR A 739 19.34 31.39 4.11
C THR A 739 18.41 32.43 4.72
N VAL A 740 18.05 33.48 3.97
CA VAL A 740 17.04 34.49 4.37
C VAL A 740 15.68 33.83 4.64
N SER A 741 15.23 32.96 3.73
CA SER A 741 13.97 32.23 3.90
C SER A 741 13.99 31.33 5.16
N ARG A 742 15.10 30.66 5.43
CA ARG A 742 15.26 29.83 6.65
C ARG A 742 15.29 30.68 7.93
N ALA A 743 15.95 31.87 7.89
CA ALA A 743 15.91 32.79 9.00
C ALA A 743 14.50 33.33 9.28
N ALA A 744 13.75 33.63 8.22
CA ALA A 744 12.35 34.06 8.34
C ALA A 744 11.46 32.99 9.00
N ALA A 745 11.69 31.70 8.71
CA ALA A 745 11.00 30.59 9.37
C ALA A 745 11.30 30.51 10.89
N LEU A 746 12.44 30.99 11.32
CA LEU A 746 12.83 31.15 12.74
C LEU A 746 12.30 32.44 13.36
N GLY A 747 11.57 33.28 12.61
CA GLY A 747 11.00 34.53 13.07
C GLY A 747 11.96 35.72 12.99
N VAL A 748 13.12 35.61 12.32
CA VAL A 748 14.08 36.69 12.13
C VAL A 748 14.10 37.14 10.68
N THR A 749 13.89 38.41 10.42
CA THR A 749 14.00 39.00 9.08
C THR A 749 15.47 39.33 8.79
N LEU A 750 16.07 38.59 7.83
CA LEU A 750 17.45 38.85 7.40
C LEU A 750 17.45 39.68 6.11
N GLU A 751 18.01 40.89 6.14
CA GLU A 751 18.21 41.73 4.95
C GLU A 751 19.69 41.59 4.50
N ALA A 752 19.88 41.20 3.22
CA ALA A 752 21.21 41.07 2.61
C ALA A 752 21.38 42.11 1.50
N ASP A 753 22.44 42.91 1.54
CA ASP A 753 22.76 43.84 0.47
C ASP A 753 23.35 43.13 -0.74
N GLU A 754 23.11 43.66 -1.95
CA GLU A 754 23.69 43.13 -3.20
C GLU A 754 25.22 43.02 -3.17
N GLY A 755 25.89 43.93 -2.49
CA GLY A 755 27.34 43.93 -2.25
C GLY A 755 27.84 42.67 -1.52
N CYS A 756 27.00 42.07 -0.66
CA CYS A 756 27.32 40.82 0.06
C CYS A 756 27.48 39.63 -0.89
N ALA A 757 26.60 39.52 -1.89
CA ALA A 757 26.65 38.42 -2.87
C ALA A 757 27.90 38.53 -3.76
N VAL A 758 28.30 39.75 -4.14
CA VAL A 758 29.51 40.02 -4.95
C VAL A 758 30.76 39.68 -4.16
N SER A 759 30.85 40.16 -2.88
CA SER A 759 31.98 39.86 -1.99
C SER A 759 32.13 38.33 -1.74
N LEU A 760 31.05 37.62 -1.52
CA LEU A 760 31.09 36.16 -1.38
C LEU A 760 31.56 35.50 -2.68
N ALA A 761 31.10 35.98 -3.84
CA ALA A 761 31.49 35.43 -5.12
C ALA A 761 32.98 35.62 -5.40
N GLU A 762 33.53 36.79 -5.11
CA GLU A 762 34.95 37.07 -5.30
C GLU A 762 35.86 36.18 -4.44
N ARG A 763 35.49 35.94 -3.19
CA ARG A 763 36.22 35.10 -2.25
C ARG A 763 35.97 33.62 -2.41
N GLY A 764 34.77 33.25 -2.83
CA GLY A 764 34.35 31.88 -3.02
C GLY A 764 34.57 31.33 -4.43
N TYR A 765 35.04 32.14 -5.39
CA TYR A 765 35.35 31.70 -6.73
C TYR A 765 36.70 30.99 -6.78
N ASP A 766 36.67 29.72 -7.13
CA ASP A 766 37.86 28.92 -7.44
C ASP A 766 37.75 28.32 -8.81
N VAL A 767 38.79 28.50 -9.60
CA VAL A 767 38.86 28.02 -11.00
C VAL A 767 38.71 26.50 -11.10
N SER A 768 39.19 25.76 -10.10
CA SER A 768 39.19 24.29 -10.06
C SER A 768 37.94 23.71 -9.41
N TYR A 769 37.38 24.40 -8.38
CA TYR A 769 36.27 23.93 -7.57
C TYR A 769 34.95 24.64 -7.83
N GLY A 770 34.90 25.57 -8.78
CA GLY A 770 33.68 26.29 -9.16
C GLY A 770 33.01 27.02 -7.98
N ALA A 771 31.70 26.85 -7.85
CA ALA A 771 30.88 27.41 -6.79
C ALA A 771 30.85 26.60 -5.47
N ARG A 772 31.60 25.48 -5.37
CA ARG A 772 31.58 24.62 -4.17
C ARG A 772 32.09 25.33 -2.89
N PRO A 773 33.12 26.21 -2.93
CA PRO A 773 33.56 26.97 -1.78
C PRO A 773 32.54 28.00 -1.27
N LEU A 774 31.68 28.55 -2.13
CA LEU A 774 30.62 29.51 -1.76
C LEU A 774 29.71 29.00 -0.64
N ARG A 775 29.27 27.75 -0.76
CA ARG A 775 28.39 27.13 0.24
C ARG A 775 29.07 27.03 1.62
N ARG A 776 30.38 26.77 1.63
CA ARG A 776 31.19 26.72 2.87
C ARG A 776 31.37 28.12 3.49
N LEU A 777 31.60 29.13 2.66
CA LEU A 777 31.70 30.51 3.11
C LEU A 777 30.39 31.03 3.70
N ILE A 778 29.25 30.78 3.02
CA ILE A 778 27.95 31.18 3.53
C ILE A 778 27.66 30.51 4.87
N ARG A 779 27.99 29.23 5.01
CA ARG A 779 27.78 28.49 6.27
C ARG A 779 28.63 29.11 7.38
N GLY A 780 29.94 29.28 7.17
CA GLY A 780 30.82 29.76 8.20
C GLY A 780 30.66 31.24 8.55
N GLU A 781 30.28 32.11 7.59
CA GLU A 781 30.19 33.56 7.85
C GLU A 781 28.77 34.04 8.10
N VAL A 782 27.76 33.40 7.52
CA VAL A 782 26.35 33.83 7.65
C VAL A 782 25.57 32.96 8.62
N GLU A 783 25.58 31.63 8.39
CA GLU A 783 24.77 30.72 9.21
C GLU A 783 25.33 30.60 10.64
N ASP A 784 26.66 30.47 10.80
CA ASP A 784 27.31 30.41 12.13
C ASP A 784 27.17 31.72 12.89
N ALA A 785 27.33 32.88 12.20
CA ALA A 785 27.12 34.18 12.81
C ALA A 785 25.66 34.41 13.23
N LEU A 786 24.69 34.02 12.38
CA LEU A 786 23.28 34.11 12.70
C LEU A 786 22.92 33.21 13.91
N ALA A 787 23.44 31.98 13.93
CA ALA A 787 23.25 31.06 15.04
C ALA A 787 23.81 31.60 16.35
N THR A 788 25.01 32.20 16.31
CA THR A 788 25.63 32.84 17.48
C THR A 788 24.75 33.98 18.00
N CYS A 789 24.30 34.88 17.11
CA CYS A 789 23.45 36.00 17.51
C CYS A 789 22.09 35.58 18.09
N LEU A 790 21.54 34.45 17.64
CA LEU A 790 20.32 33.89 18.21
C LEU A 790 20.55 33.25 19.59
N LEU A 791 21.69 32.58 19.77
CA LEU A 791 22.04 31.92 21.04
C LEU A 791 22.43 32.94 22.11
N ASP A 792 23.16 34.00 21.73
CA ASP A 792 23.59 35.09 22.64
C ASP A 792 22.43 36.03 23.00
N GLY A 793 21.28 35.90 22.38
CA GLY A 793 20.12 36.77 22.61
C GLY A 793 20.25 38.15 22.00
N THR A 794 21.25 38.42 21.17
CA THR A 794 21.42 39.69 20.42
C THR A 794 20.34 39.85 19.35
N LEU A 795 19.82 38.72 18.83
CA LEU A 795 18.67 38.66 17.94
C LEU A 795 17.56 37.81 18.59
N ALA A 796 16.34 38.36 18.61
CA ALA A 796 15.15 37.68 19.08
C ALA A 796 14.12 37.51 17.94
N SER A 797 13.16 36.59 18.11
CA SER A 797 12.05 36.46 17.17
C SER A 797 11.29 37.79 17.01
N GLY A 798 11.14 38.24 15.79
CA GLY A 798 10.58 39.56 15.43
C GLY A 798 11.58 40.65 15.15
N ASP A 799 12.89 40.39 15.33
CA ASP A 799 13.93 41.33 14.99
C ASP A 799 14.36 41.29 13.51
N THR A 800 14.86 42.40 13.02
CA THR A 800 15.48 42.51 11.70
C THR A 800 17.00 42.53 11.84
N ALA A 801 17.67 41.61 11.20
CA ALA A 801 19.12 41.52 11.06
C ALA A 801 19.57 42.04 9.69
N VAL A 802 20.70 42.73 9.63
CA VAL A 802 21.33 43.17 8.39
C VAL A 802 22.65 42.45 8.20
N LEU A 803 22.83 41.88 7.02
CA LEU A 803 24.10 41.30 6.61
C LEU A 803 24.95 42.43 5.96
N ALA A 804 26.07 42.77 6.58
CA ALA A 804 26.99 43.81 6.12
C ALA A 804 28.38 43.22 5.85
N ALA A 805 29.07 43.77 4.84
CA ALA A 805 30.45 43.40 4.54
C ALA A 805 31.37 44.36 5.27
N GLU A 806 32.14 43.90 6.28
CA GLU A 806 33.14 44.66 7.03
C GLU A 806 34.49 43.97 6.91
N ASN A 807 35.51 44.78 6.57
CA ASN A 807 36.89 44.29 6.41
C ASN A 807 37.03 43.02 5.56
N GLY A 808 36.16 42.85 4.57
CA GLY A 808 36.18 41.69 3.67
C GLY A 808 35.51 40.41 4.25
N THR A 809 34.92 40.44 5.45
CA THR A 809 34.08 39.35 6.01
C THR A 809 32.63 39.81 6.19
N LEU A 810 31.71 38.87 6.14
CA LEU A 810 30.30 39.16 6.35
C LEU A 810 29.97 39.09 7.84
N CYS A 811 29.31 40.12 8.36
CA CYS A 811 28.84 40.17 9.73
C CYS A 811 27.34 40.35 9.79
N VAL A 812 26.68 39.63 10.70
CA VAL A 812 25.25 39.77 10.98
C VAL A 812 25.10 40.78 12.13
N ARG A 813 24.33 41.82 11.88
CA ARG A 813 24.02 42.83 12.90
C ARG A 813 22.54 43.05 13.03
N ARG A 814 22.11 43.34 14.27
CA ARG A 814 20.74 43.76 14.52
C ARG A 814 20.54 45.17 13.94
N ARG A 815 19.48 45.38 13.16
CA ARG A 815 19.06 46.70 12.71
C ARG A 815 18.51 47.48 13.92
N GLU A 816 19.22 48.55 14.33
CA GLU A 816 18.68 49.44 15.33
C GLU A 816 17.36 50.04 14.81
N LYS A 817 16.29 49.90 15.57
CA LYS A 817 15.05 50.63 15.30
C LYS A 817 15.41 52.12 15.39
N ALA A 818 15.43 52.84 14.26
CA ALA A 818 15.54 54.28 14.22
C ALA A 818 14.53 54.84 15.22
N ALA A 819 15.04 55.55 16.25
CA ALA A 819 14.21 56.17 17.27
C ALA A 819 13.24 57.12 16.61
N ALA A 820 11.98 56.74 16.58
CA ALA A 820 10.85 57.65 16.30
C ALA A 820 10.71 58.56 17.54
N ALA A 821 11.66 59.52 17.68
CA ALA A 821 11.64 60.50 18.72
C ALA A 821 11.87 61.89 18.09
N ALA A 822 11.01 62.79 18.40
CA ALA A 822 11.01 64.20 18.11
C ALA A 822 10.30 64.69 16.84
N LEU A 823 8.95 64.58 16.85
CA LEU A 823 8.06 65.60 16.26
C LEU A 823 6.76 65.60 17.07
N GLY A 824 6.81 66.22 18.24
CA GLY A 824 5.62 66.38 19.06
C GLY A 824 5.95 67.21 20.30
N ASP A 825 6.33 68.44 20.13
CA ASP A 825 5.96 69.49 21.10
C ASP A 825 6.50 70.89 20.64
N VAL A 826 5.83 71.52 19.71
CA VAL A 826 5.85 73.00 19.59
C VAL A 826 4.48 73.39 18.97
N GLY A 827 3.56 73.83 19.79
CA GLY A 827 2.36 74.47 19.26
C GLY A 827 1.14 74.54 20.20
N ALA A 828 1.33 74.88 21.44
CA ALA A 828 0.22 75.29 22.27
C ALA A 828 0.64 76.47 23.17
N GLN A 829 0.77 77.67 22.54
CA GLN A 829 0.60 78.96 23.24
C GLN A 829 0.22 80.05 22.23
N LYS A 830 -0.97 80.64 22.48
CA LYS A 830 -1.65 81.82 21.90
C LYS A 830 -2.65 81.61 20.78
N ALA A 831 -3.88 81.53 21.11
CA ALA A 831 -4.97 82.56 21.19
C ALA A 831 -6.26 81.84 21.39
#